data_3029bc0ee7ccd1cfb1681f43b634d59e
#
_entry.id   3029bc0ee7ccd1cfb1681f43b634d59e
#
_cell.length_a   1.000
_cell.length_b   1.000
_cell.length_c   1.000
_cell.angle_alpha   90.00
_cell.angle_beta   90.00
_cell.angle_gamma   90.00
#
_symmetry.space_group_name_H-M   'P 1'
#
loop_
_entity.id
_entity.type
_entity.pdbx_description
1 polymer ?
#
loop_
_entity_poly.entity_id
_entity_poly.type
_entity_poly.pdbx_seq_one_letter_code
_entity_poly.pdbx_strand_id
1 'polypeptide(L)'
;MDIYQSILKKYWGYDDFRGIQRDIIESIGSGHDTLGLMPTGGGKSITFQVPALAQEGTCIVITPLIALMKDQVQNLRRRGIRAEAIHSDMAHDDIMRILENAVFGAVKLLYVSPERLSSELFLKKLSHTKVSFICVDEAHCISQWGYDFGPSYLAIGKIRSIVPEAPLLALTATATPLVIDDIAEKLRITNDKLRDWEPESETRNPKFVIRNSFRVFRMSFERKNLAYIVRYVADKEEQMCHILQNMPGSAIIYTRSRRRTKEIATMLTEAGMSATFFHAGLDANIKDERQKDWQTDKIRIMVATNAFGMGIDKPDVRIVLHADCPDSIEAYFQEAGRAGRDGQKAYAVLLFNDGDRAKLLKRIGDTFPEKEEIREVYDHLAYFYQIGVGSGYNHVFEFPIDKFCHNFHHFPTRVLSALKILQRAGYISYQEEEEGRARLRFRLERDDLYRLRDNGAEADALIVALLRNYSGLFNDYVYIDEAFLAQQTGLTHTQVYLILKELDRKAIVDFIPQRSTPLIRYTQRREDSEHVQLPPSVYDDLKQRYRERIEKMIEYATSQNKCRSRMLLRYFGQTDSKECGQCDVCTERSNALGKAEESDKAQTMIEALLSDGRQHPIAELHRLPMPYEAIETALEMMIYEEIIIDDDGLLSLKKSQ
;
A
#
# COMPACT_ATOMS: atom_id res chain seq x y z
N MET A 1 4.55 12.83 -36.14
CA MET A 1 4.36 12.00 -34.92
C MET A 1 5.73 11.90 -34.28
N ASP A 2 5.85 12.30 -33.01
CA ASP A 2 7.14 12.18 -32.32
C ASP A 2 7.45 10.71 -31.98
N ILE A 3 8.68 10.44 -31.55
CA ILE A 3 9.13 9.08 -31.25
C ILE A 3 8.30 8.44 -30.11
N TYR A 4 7.93 9.21 -29.08
CA TYR A 4 7.17 8.71 -27.95
C TYR A 4 5.75 8.31 -28.32
N GLN A 5 5.08 9.13 -29.14
CA GLN A 5 3.75 8.85 -29.66
C GLN A 5 3.72 7.63 -30.61
N SER A 6 4.77 7.50 -31.41
CA SER A 6 4.94 6.32 -32.31
C SER A 6 5.09 5.03 -31.48
N ILE A 7 5.86 5.06 -30.41
CA ILE A 7 6.04 3.94 -29.48
C ILE A 7 4.74 3.62 -28.76
N LEU A 8 4.04 4.63 -28.24
CA LEU A 8 2.75 4.46 -27.57
C LEU A 8 1.73 3.75 -28.47
N LYS A 9 1.59 4.23 -29.70
CA LYS A 9 0.68 3.63 -30.69
C LYS A 9 1.07 2.21 -31.04
N LYS A 10 2.37 1.96 -31.30
CA LYS A 10 2.88 0.64 -31.68
C LYS A 10 2.66 -0.43 -30.63
N TYR A 11 2.93 -0.15 -29.36
CA TYR A 11 2.96 -1.18 -28.31
C TYR A 11 1.69 -1.21 -27.45
N TRP A 12 0.96 -0.09 -27.31
CA TRP A 12 -0.25 -0.01 -26.48
C TRP A 12 -1.52 0.29 -27.28
N GLY A 13 -1.40 0.70 -28.55
CA GLY A 13 -2.56 1.01 -29.40
C GLY A 13 -3.25 2.34 -29.05
N TYR A 14 -2.65 3.18 -28.23
CA TYR A 14 -3.20 4.49 -27.89
C TYR A 14 -2.68 5.56 -28.85
N ASP A 15 -3.57 6.47 -29.25
CA ASP A 15 -3.21 7.54 -30.17
C ASP A 15 -2.56 8.73 -29.48
N ASP A 16 -2.84 8.96 -28.18
CA ASP A 16 -2.29 10.08 -27.42
C ASP A 16 -2.10 9.76 -25.94
N PHE A 17 -1.27 10.57 -25.27
CA PHE A 17 -1.00 10.51 -23.84
C PHE A 17 -2.11 11.15 -23.03
N ARG A 18 -2.30 10.68 -21.78
CA ARG A 18 -3.32 11.20 -20.87
C ARG A 18 -2.70 12.15 -19.86
N GLY A 19 -3.37 13.28 -19.62
CA GLY A 19 -2.97 14.23 -18.58
C GLY A 19 -1.52 14.67 -18.70
N ILE A 20 -0.75 14.45 -17.62
CA ILE A 20 0.67 14.84 -17.52
C ILE A 20 1.66 13.78 -18.00
N GLN A 21 1.20 12.67 -18.59
CA GLN A 21 2.10 11.57 -19.03
C GLN A 21 3.16 12.08 -19.98
N ARG A 22 2.77 12.89 -20.98
CA ARG A 22 3.67 13.45 -21.96
C ARG A 22 4.74 14.35 -21.33
N ASP A 23 4.32 15.23 -20.43
CA ASP A 23 5.22 16.16 -19.74
C ASP A 23 6.31 15.39 -18.94
N ILE A 24 5.92 14.31 -18.25
CA ILE A 24 6.84 13.42 -17.49
C ILE A 24 7.80 12.71 -18.45
N ILE A 25 7.28 12.14 -19.56
CA ILE A 25 8.08 11.41 -20.58
C ILE A 25 9.12 12.33 -21.18
N GLU A 26 8.75 13.54 -21.58
CA GLU A 26 9.65 14.55 -22.15
C GLU A 26 10.69 15.01 -21.13
N SER A 27 10.32 15.17 -19.86
CA SER A 27 11.24 15.58 -18.79
C SER A 27 12.33 14.53 -18.55
N ILE A 28 11.94 13.26 -18.31
CA ILE A 28 12.91 12.18 -18.11
C ILE A 28 13.70 11.87 -19.39
N GLY A 29 13.03 11.96 -20.54
CA GLY A 29 13.64 11.77 -21.85
C GLY A 29 14.71 12.81 -22.19
N SER A 30 14.60 14.00 -21.63
CA SER A 30 15.59 15.08 -21.75
C SER A 30 16.67 15.03 -20.65
N GLY A 31 16.74 13.98 -19.84
CA GLY A 31 17.78 13.78 -18.84
C GLY A 31 17.56 14.49 -17.51
N HIS A 32 16.32 14.94 -17.22
CA HIS A 32 16.03 15.63 -15.97
C HIS A 32 15.43 14.67 -14.92
N ASP A 33 15.91 14.80 -13.69
CA ASP A 33 15.29 14.14 -12.55
C ASP A 33 13.84 14.62 -12.41
N THR A 34 12.92 13.66 -12.30
CA THR A 34 11.49 13.93 -12.43
C THR A 34 10.70 13.24 -11.33
N LEU A 35 9.76 13.95 -10.71
CA LEU A 35 8.78 13.40 -9.77
C LEU A 35 7.37 13.54 -10.36
N GLY A 36 6.73 12.40 -10.60
CA GLY A 36 5.36 12.33 -11.12
C GLY A 36 4.35 11.94 -10.02
N LEU A 37 3.43 12.86 -9.72
CA LEU A 37 2.32 12.63 -8.80
C LEU A 37 1.08 12.31 -9.62
N MET A 38 0.72 11.03 -9.68
CA MET A 38 -0.36 10.54 -10.52
C MET A 38 -1.27 9.62 -9.72
N PRO A 39 -2.60 9.80 -9.77
CA PRO A 39 -3.54 8.94 -9.05
C PRO A 39 -3.44 7.49 -9.51
N THR A 40 -3.93 6.57 -8.69
CA THR A 40 -4.10 5.17 -9.07
C THR A 40 -5.00 5.09 -10.31
N GLY A 41 -4.59 4.31 -11.32
CA GLY A 41 -5.28 4.27 -12.63
C GLY A 41 -4.91 5.41 -13.60
N GLY A 42 -4.07 6.37 -13.20
CA GLY A 42 -3.58 7.45 -14.05
C GLY A 42 -2.58 7.04 -15.13
N GLY A 43 -2.23 5.74 -15.21
CA GLY A 43 -1.31 5.22 -16.24
C GLY A 43 0.16 5.50 -15.93
N LYS A 44 0.58 5.43 -14.67
CA LYS A 44 1.99 5.60 -14.24
C LYS A 44 2.98 4.78 -15.04
N SER A 45 2.67 3.51 -15.35
CA SER A 45 3.58 2.61 -16.07
C SER A 45 3.99 3.12 -17.45
N ILE A 46 3.10 3.77 -18.19
CA ILE A 46 3.38 4.35 -19.50
C ILE A 46 4.49 5.42 -19.41
N THR A 47 4.55 6.18 -18.32
CA THR A 47 5.49 7.29 -18.15
C THR A 47 6.96 6.85 -18.05
N PHE A 48 7.23 5.59 -17.74
CA PHE A 48 8.60 5.05 -17.77
C PHE A 48 8.81 3.99 -18.87
N GLN A 49 7.77 3.26 -19.26
CA GLN A 49 7.90 2.23 -20.28
C GLN A 49 8.14 2.82 -21.68
N VAL A 50 7.44 3.91 -22.03
CA VAL A 50 7.62 4.58 -23.31
C VAL A 50 9.00 5.22 -23.47
N PRO A 51 9.50 6.05 -22.55
CA PRO A 51 10.84 6.63 -22.69
C PRO A 51 11.95 5.59 -22.61
N ALA A 52 11.76 4.49 -21.84
CA ALA A 52 12.71 3.38 -21.84
C ALA A 52 12.89 2.77 -23.24
N LEU A 53 11.83 2.66 -24.01
CA LEU A 53 11.90 2.13 -25.39
C LEU A 53 12.51 3.12 -26.39
N ALA A 54 12.41 4.42 -26.12
CA ALA A 54 12.95 5.47 -26.97
C ALA A 54 14.45 5.69 -26.78
N GLN A 55 14.99 5.39 -25.60
CA GLN A 55 16.39 5.63 -25.22
C GLN A 55 17.25 4.37 -25.40
N GLU A 56 18.53 4.54 -25.58
CA GLU A 56 19.50 3.43 -25.51
C GLU A 56 19.76 3.04 -24.04
N GLY A 57 20.10 1.76 -23.81
CA GLY A 57 20.39 1.21 -22.49
C GLY A 57 19.18 0.57 -21.82
N THR A 58 19.36 0.21 -20.56
CA THR A 58 18.39 -0.49 -19.72
C THR A 58 17.76 0.49 -18.71
N CYS A 59 16.44 0.56 -18.64
CA CYS A 59 15.73 1.23 -17.56
C CYS A 59 15.68 0.31 -16.33
N ILE A 60 16.18 0.79 -15.20
CA ILE A 60 16.09 0.06 -13.91
C ILE A 60 14.81 0.52 -13.21
N VAL A 61 13.86 -0.39 -13.01
CA VAL A 61 12.59 -0.12 -12.34
C VAL A 61 12.59 -0.71 -10.94
N ILE A 62 12.61 0.15 -9.94
CA ILE A 62 12.57 -0.26 -8.53
C ILE A 62 11.13 -0.21 -8.07
N THR A 63 10.60 -1.36 -7.61
CA THR A 63 9.21 -1.49 -7.12
C THR A 63 9.14 -2.52 -5.99
N PRO A 64 8.29 -2.31 -4.95
CA PRO A 64 8.32 -3.15 -3.74
C PRO A 64 7.61 -4.50 -3.91
N LEU A 65 6.87 -4.70 -4.99
CA LEU A 65 5.93 -5.82 -5.12
C LEU A 65 6.33 -6.81 -6.19
N ILE A 66 6.71 -8.00 -5.77
CA ILE A 66 7.09 -9.11 -6.64
C ILE A 66 5.95 -9.50 -7.60
N ALA A 67 4.71 -9.57 -7.10
CA ALA A 67 3.54 -9.90 -7.92
C ALA A 67 3.33 -8.89 -9.06
N LEU A 68 3.45 -7.58 -8.74
CA LEU A 68 3.35 -6.51 -9.74
C LEU A 68 4.49 -6.59 -10.76
N MET A 69 5.73 -6.86 -10.31
CA MET A 69 6.85 -7.06 -11.23
C MET A 69 6.57 -8.17 -12.23
N LYS A 70 6.14 -9.35 -11.75
CA LYS A 70 5.83 -10.52 -12.58
C LYS A 70 4.76 -10.19 -13.62
N ASP A 71 3.68 -9.53 -13.21
CA ASP A 71 2.59 -9.14 -14.09
C ASP A 71 3.05 -8.11 -15.14
N GLN A 72 3.76 -7.05 -14.72
CA GLN A 72 4.31 -6.03 -15.62
C GLN A 72 5.27 -6.65 -16.66
N VAL A 73 6.20 -7.49 -16.22
CA VAL A 73 7.15 -8.17 -17.12
C VAL A 73 6.43 -9.08 -18.10
N GLN A 74 5.44 -9.86 -17.64
CA GLN A 74 4.67 -10.72 -18.51
C GLN A 74 3.89 -9.93 -19.56
N ASN A 75 3.28 -8.82 -19.16
CA ASN A 75 2.53 -7.95 -20.06
C ASN A 75 3.45 -7.27 -21.10
N LEU A 76 4.65 -6.86 -20.71
CA LEU A 76 5.65 -6.30 -21.62
C LEU A 76 6.17 -7.35 -22.63
N ARG A 77 6.47 -8.56 -22.15
CA ARG A 77 6.91 -9.67 -23.01
C ARG A 77 5.85 -10.07 -24.05
N ARG A 78 4.56 -10.08 -23.66
CA ARG A 78 3.45 -10.31 -24.61
C ARG A 78 3.40 -9.26 -25.73
N ARG A 79 3.88 -8.04 -25.47
CA ARG A 79 4.01 -6.97 -26.47
C ARG A 79 5.32 -7.03 -27.25
N GLY A 80 6.16 -8.05 -27.04
CA GLY A 80 7.46 -8.18 -27.69
C GLY A 80 8.56 -7.27 -27.11
N ILE A 81 8.36 -6.73 -25.91
CA ILE A 81 9.33 -5.88 -25.22
C ILE A 81 10.21 -6.74 -24.29
N ARG A 82 11.52 -6.57 -24.39
CA ARG A 82 12.53 -7.30 -23.62
C ARG A 82 12.56 -6.77 -22.18
N ALA A 83 11.79 -7.37 -21.30
CA ALA A 83 11.70 -7.03 -19.88
C ALA A 83 12.04 -8.24 -19.01
N GLU A 84 12.76 -8.00 -17.93
CA GLU A 84 13.16 -8.99 -16.93
C GLU A 84 12.87 -8.47 -15.52
N ALA A 85 12.76 -9.40 -14.54
CA ALA A 85 12.62 -9.05 -13.13
C ALA A 85 13.62 -9.83 -12.28
N ILE A 86 14.16 -9.20 -11.24
CA ILE A 86 15.01 -9.82 -10.22
C ILE A 86 14.36 -9.60 -8.85
N HIS A 87 14.01 -10.70 -8.18
CA HIS A 87 13.37 -10.68 -6.87
C HIS A 87 13.93 -11.79 -5.95
N SER A 88 13.50 -11.82 -4.69
CA SER A 88 14.03 -12.72 -3.65
C SER A 88 13.87 -14.21 -3.96
N ASP A 89 12.79 -14.59 -4.66
CA ASP A 89 12.42 -16.00 -4.85
C ASP A 89 13.14 -16.67 -6.03
N MET A 90 14.06 -15.95 -6.71
CA MET A 90 14.75 -16.45 -7.90
C MET A 90 16.01 -17.22 -7.55
N ALA A 91 16.31 -18.25 -8.37
CA ALA A 91 17.56 -18.98 -8.32
C ALA A 91 18.75 -18.07 -8.73
N HIS A 92 19.91 -18.32 -8.14
CA HIS A 92 21.12 -17.53 -8.38
C HIS A 92 21.51 -17.50 -9.87
N ASP A 93 21.46 -18.63 -10.56
CA ASP A 93 21.81 -18.75 -11.98
C ASP A 93 20.88 -17.93 -12.88
N ASP A 94 19.60 -17.88 -12.55
CA ASP A 94 18.64 -17.03 -13.28
C ASP A 94 18.96 -15.54 -13.07
N ILE A 95 19.30 -15.15 -11.85
CA ILE A 95 19.71 -13.78 -11.53
C ILE A 95 20.99 -13.42 -12.30
N MET A 96 21.99 -14.31 -12.28
CA MET A 96 23.26 -14.11 -13.03
C MET A 96 22.98 -13.93 -14.52
N ARG A 97 22.21 -14.83 -15.13
CA ARG A 97 21.84 -14.77 -16.54
C ARG A 97 21.15 -13.46 -16.92
N ILE A 98 20.21 -13.00 -16.07
CA ILE A 98 19.48 -11.74 -16.31
C ILE A 98 20.42 -10.55 -16.21
N LEU A 99 21.29 -10.52 -15.19
CA LEU A 99 22.26 -9.44 -15.01
C LEU A 99 23.27 -9.39 -16.19
N GLU A 100 23.75 -10.53 -16.66
CA GLU A 100 24.61 -10.60 -17.85
C GLU A 100 23.89 -10.10 -19.11
N ASN A 101 22.66 -10.53 -19.31
CA ASN A 101 21.82 -10.02 -20.41
C ASN A 101 21.64 -8.50 -20.35
N ALA A 102 21.52 -7.93 -19.14
CA ALA A 102 21.43 -6.47 -18.95
C ALA A 102 22.76 -5.77 -19.33
N VAL A 103 23.91 -6.31 -18.88
CA VAL A 103 25.24 -5.79 -19.24
C VAL A 103 25.43 -5.79 -20.77
N PHE A 104 25.00 -6.85 -21.46
CA PHE A 104 25.10 -6.96 -22.93
C PHE A 104 23.99 -6.21 -23.69
N GLY A 105 23.13 -5.44 -22.99
CA GLY A 105 22.08 -4.63 -23.63
C GLY A 105 20.88 -5.44 -24.18
N ALA A 106 20.75 -6.71 -23.76
CA ALA A 106 19.64 -7.56 -24.18
C ALA A 106 18.34 -7.28 -23.42
N VAL A 107 18.38 -6.51 -22.32
CA VAL A 107 17.22 -6.14 -21.49
C VAL A 107 16.91 -4.66 -21.67
N LYS A 108 15.65 -4.32 -21.86
CA LYS A 108 15.17 -2.93 -22.02
C LYS A 108 14.63 -2.36 -20.71
N LEU A 109 13.88 -3.17 -19.96
CA LEU A 109 13.39 -2.84 -18.62
C LEU A 109 13.78 -3.95 -17.65
N LEU A 110 14.52 -3.59 -16.61
CA LEU A 110 14.91 -4.49 -15.54
C LEU A 110 14.20 -4.07 -14.25
N TYR A 111 13.22 -4.86 -13.83
CA TYR A 111 12.52 -4.66 -12.57
C TYR A 111 13.31 -5.29 -11.43
N VAL A 112 13.48 -4.55 -10.33
CA VAL A 112 14.30 -4.97 -9.19
C VAL A 112 13.57 -4.66 -7.88
N SER A 113 13.55 -5.62 -6.95
CA SER A 113 13.05 -5.35 -5.60
C SER A 113 14.05 -4.51 -4.79
N PRO A 114 13.58 -3.64 -3.89
CA PRO A 114 14.46 -2.74 -3.12
C PRO A 114 15.52 -3.47 -2.31
N GLU A 115 15.24 -4.68 -1.84
CA GLU A 115 16.17 -5.52 -1.05
C GLU A 115 17.42 -5.91 -1.86
N ARG A 116 17.26 -6.06 -3.18
CA ARG A 116 18.37 -6.42 -4.09
C ARG A 116 19.36 -5.28 -4.32
N LEU A 117 18.97 -4.06 -4.02
CA LEU A 117 19.82 -2.88 -4.20
C LEU A 117 21.07 -2.88 -3.29
N SER A 118 21.08 -3.71 -2.25
CA SER A 118 22.22 -3.88 -1.35
C SER A 118 23.12 -5.07 -1.74
N SER A 119 22.78 -5.84 -2.79
CA SER A 119 23.57 -6.98 -3.26
C SER A 119 24.85 -6.51 -3.97
N GLU A 120 26.02 -6.94 -3.49
CA GLU A 120 27.31 -6.60 -4.13
C GLU A 120 27.37 -7.06 -5.57
N LEU A 121 26.82 -8.25 -5.85
CA LEU A 121 26.75 -8.79 -7.21
C LEU A 121 25.95 -7.86 -8.12
N PHE A 122 24.75 -7.42 -7.66
CA PHE A 122 23.91 -6.50 -8.41
C PHE A 122 24.64 -5.18 -8.68
N LEU A 123 25.24 -4.58 -7.65
CA LEU A 123 25.95 -3.31 -7.75
C LEU A 123 27.15 -3.41 -8.72
N LYS A 124 27.92 -4.51 -8.66
CA LYS A 124 29.04 -4.75 -9.56
C LYS A 124 28.60 -4.91 -11.02
N LYS A 125 27.53 -5.65 -11.29
CA LYS A 125 27.00 -5.80 -12.67
C LYS A 125 26.38 -4.49 -13.16
N LEU A 126 25.71 -3.75 -12.30
CA LEU A 126 25.11 -2.44 -12.62
C LEU A 126 26.16 -1.43 -13.11
N SER A 127 27.36 -1.40 -12.50
CA SER A 127 28.45 -0.50 -12.91
C SER A 127 28.97 -0.75 -14.34
N HIS A 128 28.65 -1.92 -14.93
CA HIS A 128 28.97 -2.28 -16.30
C HIS A 128 27.75 -2.24 -17.23
N THR A 129 26.58 -1.91 -16.70
CA THR A 129 25.33 -1.83 -17.49
C THR A 129 25.12 -0.41 -17.98
N LYS A 130 24.83 -0.23 -19.26
CA LYS A 130 24.39 1.06 -19.80
C LYS A 130 22.96 1.34 -19.33
N VAL A 131 22.83 2.19 -18.29
CA VAL A 131 21.53 2.55 -17.70
C VAL A 131 20.99 3.78 -18.43
N SER A 132 19.76 3.69 -18.96
CA SER A 132 19.07 4.84 -19.57
C SER A 132 18.56 5.82 -18.52
N PHE A 133 17.84 5.32 -17.52
CA PHE A 133 17.39 6.05 -16.32
C PHE A 133 16.93 5.07 -15.24
N ILE A 134 16.76 5.57 -14.04
CA ILE A 134 16.22 4.83 -12.89
C ILE A 134 14.78 5.25 -12.68
N CYS A 135 13.84 4.31 -12.62
CA CYS A 135 12.46 4.54 -12.22
C CYS A 135 12.22 4.00 -10.81
N VAL A 136 11.71 4.84 -9.92
CA VAL A 136 11.30 4.46 -8.56
C VAL A 136 9.78 4.50 -8.51
N ASP A 137 9.17 3.33 -8.56
CA ASP A 137 7.72 3.21 -8.38
C ASP A 137 7.38 3.15 -6.90
N GLU A 138 6.17 3.61 -6.54
CA GLU A 138 5.72 3.80 -5.15
C GLU A 138 6.76 4.58 -4.31
N ALA A 139 7.28 5.67 -4.86
CA ALA A 139 8.36 6.46 -4.28
C ALA A 139 8.06 7.00 -2.87
N HIS A 140 6.78 7.04 -2.46
CA HIS A 140 6.40 7.38 -1.08
C HIS A 140 6.99 6.43 -0.03
N CYS A 141 7.37 5.20 -0.43
CA CYS A 141 8.01 4.23 0.47
C CYS A 141 9.41 4.68 0.95
N ILE A 142 10.08 5.63 0.28
CA ILE A 142 11.36 6.16 0.74
C ILE A 142 11.19 7.10 1.94
N SER A 143 10.00 7.66 2.10
CA SER A 143 9.74 8.67 3.11
C SER A 143 9.37 8.06 4.45
N GLN A 144 10.11 8.41 5.50
CA GLN A 144 9.73 8.08 6.87
C GLN A 144 8.45 8.81 7.32
N TRP A 145 8.06 9.84 6.56
CA TRP A 145 6.82 10.60 6.74
C TRP A 145 5.64 9.91 6.04
N GLY A 146 5.92 8.97 5.13
CA GLY A 146 4.92 8.16 4.45
C GLY A 146 4.25 7.14 5.37
N TYR A 147 3.11 6.63 4.95
CA TYR A 147 2.38 5.59 5.69
C TYR A 147 2.96 4.17 5.50
N ASP A 148 3.80 3.98 4.49
CA ASP A 148 4.36 2.68 4.08
C ASP A 148 5.88 2.78 3.85
N PHE A 149 6.62 3.14 4.91
CA PHE A 149 8.07 3.32 4.84
C PHE A 149 8.81 1.98 4.70
N GLY A 150 9.57 1.86 3.62
CA GLY A 150 10.46 0.73 3.34
C GLY A 150 11.94 1.10 3.47
N PRO A 151 12.65 0.66 4.53
CA PRO A 151 14.06 1.03 4.75
C PRO A 151 14.99 0.66 3.59
N SER A 152 14.68 -0.40 2.85
CA SER A 152 15.43 -0.85 1.66
C SER A 152 15.45 0.18 0.52
N TYR A 153 14.45 1.08 0.45
CA TYR A 153 14.43 2.19 -0.50
C TYR A 153 15.57 3.20 -0.29
N LEU A 154 16.12 3.32 0.91
CA LEU A 154 17.26 4.19 1.17
C LEU A 154 18.53 3.76 0.42
N ALA A 155 18.60 2.50 -0.01
CA ALA A 155 19.70 1.99 -0.83
C ALA A 155 19.72 2.58 -2.26
N ILE A 156 18.65 3.23 -2.72
CA ILE A 156 18.60 3.91 -4.03
C ILE A 156 19.71 4.95 -4.17
N GLY A 157 20.06 5.65 -3.08
CA GLY A 157 21.17 6.58 -3.06
C GLY A 157 22.51 5.95 -3.46
N LYS A 158 22.75 4.69 -3.10
CA LYS A 158 23.97 3.94 -3.49
C LYS A 158 23.99 3.66 -5.00
N ILE A 159 22.85 3.32 -5.59
CA ILE A 159 22.73 3.06 -7.03
C ILE A 159 23.06 4.33 -7.82
N ARG A 160 22.54 5.46 -7.37
CA ARG A 160 22.83 6.76 -8.02
C ARG A 160 24.33 7.10 -8.02
N SER A 161 25.05 6.73 -6.97
CA SER A 161 26.52 6.92 -6.92
C SER A 161 27.25 6.04 -7.93
N ILE A 162 26.69 4.90 -8.33
CA ILE A 162 27.28 3.98 -9.31
C ILE A 162 27.00 4.41 -10.74
N VAL A 163 25.80 4.94 -11.00
CA VAL A 163 25.35 5.41 -12.31
C VAL A 163 24.90 6.90 -12.27
N PRO A 164 25.84 7.82 -11.99
CA PRO A 164 25.51 9.21 -11.70
C PRO A 164 24.93 9.98 -12.89
N GLU A 165 25.16 9.53 -14.12
CA GLU A 165 24.66 10.15 -15.35
C GLU A 165 23.20 9.73 -15.66
N ALA A 166 22.69 8.69 -15.02
CA ALA A 166 21.33 8.22 -15.24
C ALA A 166 20.32 9.09 -14.48
N PRO A 167 19.39 9.79 -15.17
CA PRO A 167 18.36 10.55 -14.51
C PRO A 167 17.40 9.64 -13.75
N LEU A 168 16.66 10.20 -12.79
CA LEU A 168 15.75 9.47 -11.94
C LEU A 168 14.31 9.93 -12.14
N LEU A 169 13.41 8.99 -12.35
CA LEU A 169 11.97 9.19 -12.36
C LEU A 169 11.35 8.57 -11.11
N ALA A 170 10.84 9.39 -10.21
CA ALA A 170 10.08 8.95 -9.05
C ALA A 170 8.58 9.06 -9.33
N LEU A 171 7.81 8.01 -9.03
CA LEU A 171 6.37 7.96 -9.26
C LEU A 171 5.64 7.57 -7.99
N THR A 172 4.55 8.26 -7.67
CA THR A 172 3.67 7.89 -6.58
C THR A 172 2.24 8.34 -6.81
N ALA A 173 1.28 7.62 -6.21
CA ALA A 173 -0.14 7.96 -6.25
C ALA A 173 -0.60 8.69 -4.98
N THR A 174 0.15 8.60 -3.88
CA THR A 174 -0.29 9.03 -2.55
C THR A 174 0.87 9.74 -1.85
N ALA A 175 1.01 11.04 -2.04
CA ALA A 175 2.01 11.82 -1.33
C ALA A 175 1.45 13.18 -0.90
N THR A 176 1.56 13.46 0.39
CA THR A 176 1.30 14.79 0.94
C THR A 176 2.45 15.74 0.57
N PRO A 177 2.29 17.06 0.69
CA PRO A 177 3.38 18.01 0.43
C PRO A 177 4.67 17.71 1.20
N LEU A 178 4.57 17.28 2.46
CA LEU A 178 5.71 16.89 3.29
C LEU A 178 6.43 15.63 2.75
N VAL A 179 5.66 14.65 2.28
CA VAL A 179 6.23 13.43 1.68
C VAL A 179 6.93 13.74 0.36
N ILE A 180 6.41 14.69 -0.43
CA ILE A 180 7.03 15.13 -1.67
C ILE A 180 8.41 15.76 -1.40
N ASP A 181 8.50 16.65 -0.41
CA ASP A 181 9.74 17.30 -0.05
C ASP A 181 10.78 16.28 0.47
N ASP A 182 10.34 15.30 1.28
CA ASP A 182 11.21 14.22 1.78
C ASP A 182 11.70 13.27 0.67
N ILE A 183 10.82 12.92 -0.29
CA ILE A 183 11.22 12.15 -1.48
C ILE A 183 12.29 12.91 -2.27
N ALA A 184 12.05 14.19 -2.55
CA ALA A 184 12.98 15.02 -3.30
C ALA A 184 14.33 15.16 -2.56
N GLU A 185 14.32 15.29 -1.25
CA GLU A 185 15.53 15.36 -0.42
C GLU A 185 16.30 14.04 -0.44
N LYS A 186 15.65 12.91 -0.16
CA LYS A 186 16.32 11.60 -0.03
C LYS A 186 16.81 11.01 -1.34
N LEU A 187 16.13 11.32 -2.44
CA LEU A 187 16.58 10.93 -3.78
C LEU A 187 17.56 11.93 -4.40
N ARG A 188 17.90 13.01 -3.70
CA ARG A 188 18.83 14.02 -4.14
C ARG A 188 20.23 13.43 -4.32
N ILE A 189 20.85 13.72 -5.46
CA ILE A 189 22.29 13.57 -5.60
C ILE A 189 22.94 14.85 -5.08
N THR A 190 23.88 14.69 -4.19
CA THR A 190 24.93 15.66 -3.95
C THR A 190 25.94 15.57 -5.11
N ASN A 191 25.62 16.14 -6.25
CA ASN A 191 26.59 16.31 -7.32
C ASN A 191 27.05 17.76 -7.27
N ASP A 192 28.32 17.99 -6.98
CA ASP A 192 28.94 19.34 -6.91
C ASP A 192 28.78 20.15 -8.22
N LYS A 193 28.44 19.47 -9.32
CA LYS A 193 28.11 20.11 -10.61
C LYS A 193 26.80 20.89 -10.64
N LEU A 194 25.92 20.76 -9.62
CA LEU A 194 24.66 21.49 -9.52
C LEU A 194 24.75 22.79 -8.68
N ARG A 195 25.93 23.14 -8.17
CA ARG A 195 26.14 24.39 -7.41
C ARG A 195 26.07 25.65 -8.27
N ASP A 196 26.23 25.53 -9.59
CA ASP A 196 26.27 26.69 -10.51
C ASP A 196 24.94 26.94 -11.24
N TRP A 197 23.86 26.29 -10.82
CA TRP A 197 22.56 26.50 -11.44
C TRP A 197 21.76 27.56 -10.68
N GLU A 198 21.77 28.79 -11.22
CA GLU A 198 20.84 29.85 -10.82
C GLU A 198 19.42 29.42 -11.23
N PRO A 199 18.41 29.54 -10.35
CA PRO A 199 17.03 29.27 -10.72
C PRO A 199 16.63 30.25 -11.82
N GLU A 200 16.50 29.74 -13.05
CA GLU A 200 15.85 30.53 -14.09
C GLU A 200 14.48 30.96 -13.57
N SER A 201 14.25 32.27 -13.67
CA SER A 201 13.06 32.99 -13.27
C SER A 201 11.79 32.13 -13.45
N GLU A 202 10.93 32.15 -12.43
CA GLU A 202 9.57 31.59 -12.42
C GLU A 202 8.95 31.63 -13.81
N THR A 203 9.11 30.51 -14.56
CA THR A 203 8.41 30.36 -15.81
C THR A 203 6.94 30.19 -15.46
N ARG A 204 6.11 31.09 -15.93
CA ARG A 204 4.65 31.12 -15.78
C ARG A 204 3.94 29.89 -16.37
N ASN A 205 4.58 28.74 -16.33
CA ASN A 205 3.97 27.49 -16.80
C ASN A 205 3.42 26.72 -15.60
N PRO A 206 2.09 26.64 -15.39
CA PRO A 206 1.50 26.01 -14.21
C PRO A 206 1.66 24.49 -14.18
N LYS A 207 2.33 23.89 -15.18
CA LYS A 207 2.43 22.44 -15.32
C LYS A 207 3.45 21.76 -14.41
N PHE A 208 4.50 22.46 -13.96
CA PHE A 208 5.51 21.88 -13.07
C PHE A 208 6.14 22.90 -12.13
N VAL A 209 6.64 22.42 -11.02
CA VAL A 209 7.41 23.22 -10.03
C VAL A 209 8.76 22.55 -9.84
N ILE A 210 9.84 23.33 -9.82
CA ILE A 210 11.19 22.83 -9.54
C ILE A 210 11.35 22.82 -8.02
N ARG A 211 11.65 21.65 -7.46
CA ARG A 211 11.98 21.47 -6.04
C ARG A 211 13.25 20.64 -5.91
N ASN A 212 14.25 21.13 -5.21
CA ASN A 212 15.48 20.38 -4.90
C ASN A 212 16.07 19.61 -6.11
N SER A 213 16.20 20.22 -7.27
CA SER A 213 16.67 19.67 -8.55
C SER A 213 15.71 18.71 -9.28
N PHE A 214 14.54 18.42 -8.74
CA PHE A 214 13.50 17.63 -9.41
C PHE A 214 12.49 18.52 -10.13
N ARG A 215 12.08 18.09 -11.31
CA ARG A 215 10.86 18.61 -11.96
C ARG A 215 9.66 17.86 -11.42
N VAL A 216 8.77 18.55 -10.74
CA VAL A 216 7.60 17.95 -10.11
C VAL A 216 6.36 18.19 -10.96
N PHE A 217 5.79 17.13 -11.48
CA PHE A 217 4.53 17.16 -12.22
C PHE A 217 3.41 16.59 -11.35
N ARG A 218 2.29 17.30 -11.29
CA ARG A 218 1.15 16.91 -10.47
C ARG A 218 -0.11 16.81 -11.31
N MET A 219 -0.70 15.63 -11.33
CA MET A 219 -2.06 15.40 -11.84
C MET A 219 -3.07 15.61 -10.72
N SER A 220 -4.26 16.10 -11.05
CA SER A 220 -5.34 16.13 -10.06
C SER A 220 -5.66 14.73 -9.56
N PHE A 221 -5.85 14.60 -8.25
CA PHE A 221 -6.31 13.37 -7.62
C PHE A 221 -7.84 13.20 -7.69
N GLU A 222 -8.55 14.14 -8.30
CA GLU A 222 -9.99 14.08 -8.45
C GLU A 222 -10.44 12.89 -9.30
N ARG A 223 -11.38 12.12 -8.78
CA ARG A 223 -12.01 10.98 -9.45
C ARG A 223 -13.49 11.28 -9.66
N LYS A 224 -13.83 11.89 -10.81
CA LYS A 224 -15.20 12.31 -11.13
C LYS A 224 -16.21 11.16 -11.22
N ASN A 225 -15.74 9.95 -11.48
CA ASN A 225 -16.58 8.76 -11.57
C ASN A 225 -16.67 7.95 -10.26
N LEU A 226 -15.97 8.37 -9.20
CA LEU A 226 -15.91 7.65 -7.93
C LEU A 226 -16.63 8.44 -6.83
N ALA A 227 -17.74 7.90 -6.34
CA ALA A 227 -18.47 8.46 -5.22
C ALA A 227 -17.92 7.92 -3.88
N TYR A 228 -17.42 8.79 -3.03
CA TYR A 228 -17.00 8.47 -1.68
C TYR A 228 -18.19 8.60 -0.72
N ILE A 229 -18.48 7.54 0.01
CA ILE A 229 -19.65 7.47 0.90
C ILE A 229 -19.18 6.98 2.27
N VAL A 230 -19.60 7.63 3.32
CA VAL A 230 -19.45 7.13 4.70
C VAL A 230 -20.84 6.80 5.24
N ARG A 231 -20.97 5.60 5.81
CA ARG A 231 -22.19 5.15 6.49
C ARG A 231 -21.88 4.91 7.95
N TYR A 232 -22.51 5.70 8.80
CA TYR A 232 -22.46 5.49 10.24
C TYR A 232 -23.52 4.48 10.62
N VAL A 233 -23.12 3.26 11.02
CA VAL A 233 -24.03 2.12 11.20
C VAL A 233 -23.67 1.29 12.41
N ALA A 234 -24.67 0.83 13.14
CA ALA A 234 -24.49 -0.06 14.29
C ALA A 234 -24.13 -1.47 13.82
N ASP A 235 -24.90 -2.03 12.89
CA ASP A 235 -24.65 -3.34 12.28
C ASP A 235 -24.04 -3.19 10.88
N LYS A 236 -22.73 -3.45 10.82
CA LYS A 236 -21.99 -3.38 9.57
C LYS A 236 -22.22 -4.57 8.64
N GLU A 237 -22.54 -5.73 9.18
CA GLU A 237 -22.72 -6.97 8.40
C GLU A 237 -24.05 -6.92 7.65
N GLU A 238 -25.11 -6.50 8.30
CA GLU A 238 -26.41 -6.25 7.66
C GLU A 238 -26.29 -5.20 6.56
N GLN A 239 -25.67 -4.06 6.88
CA GLN A 239 -25.50 -2.97 5.92
C GLN A 239 -24.63 -3.39 4.72
N MET A 240 -23.60 -4.19 4.94
CA MET A 240 -22.74 -4.73 3.88
C MET A 240 -23.53 -5.63 2.94
N CYS A 241 -24.32 -6.56 3.47
CA CYS A 241 -25.20 -7.42 2.69
C CYS A 241 -26.19 -6.61 1.87
N HIS A 242 -26.86 -5.63 2.49
CA HIS A 242 -27.82 -4.76 1.81
C HIS A 242 -27.17 -4.00 0.64
N ILE A 243 -26.01 -3.39 0.84
CA ILE A 243 -25.28 -2.68 -0.21
C ILE A 243 -24.92 -3.61 -1.36
N LEU A 244 -24.35 -4.79 -1.07
CA LEU A 244 -23.87 -5.72 -2.09
C LEU A 244 -25.01 -6.40 -2.87
N GLN A 245 -26.17 -6.61 -2.27
CA GLN A 245 -27.36 -7.11 -2.95
C GLN A 245 -27.91 -6.10 -3.95
N ASN A 246 -27.90 -4.81 -3.61
CA ASN A 246 -28.45 -3.74 -4.43
C ASN A 246 -27.47 -3.19 -5.48
N MET A 247 -26.17 -3.55 -5.39
CA MET A 247 -25.15 -3.05 -6.31
C MET A 247 -24.48 -4.20 -7.05
N PRO A 248 -24.83 -4.44 -8.31
CA PRO A 248 -24.21 -5.47 -9.14
C PRO A 248 -22.77 -5.11 -9.53
N GLY A 249 -22.03 -6.13 -9.99
CA GLY A 249 -20.64 -5.97 -10.46
C GLY A 249 -19.60 -6.39 -9.44
N SER A 250 -18.35 -6.36 -9.86
CA SER A 250 -17.21 -6.80 -9.05
C SER A 250 -16.98 -5.89 -7.84
N ALA A 251 -16.67 -6.51 -6.68
CA ALA A 251 -16.50 -5.82 -5.41
C ALA A 251 -15.21 -6.24 -4.69
N ILE A 252 -14.63 -5.29 -3.93
CA ILE A 252 -13.57 -5.56 -2.95
C ILE A 252 -14.06 -5.10 -1.59
N ILE A 253 -13.86 -5.94 -0.57
CA ILE A 253 -14.14 -5.59 0.84
C ILE A 253 -12.83 -5.60 1.61
N TYR A 254 -12.48 -4.48 2.20
CA TYR A 254 -11.28 -4.37 3.03
C TYR A 254 -11.61 -4.57 4.51
N THR A 255 -10.81 -5.43 5.14
CA THR A 255 -10.80 -5.66 6.58
C THR A 255 -9.36 -5.76 7.07
N ARG A 256 -9.14 -5.54 8.35
CA ARG A 256 -7.78 -5.51 8.93
C ARG A 256 -7.29 -6.85 9.46
N SER A 257 -8.16 -7.82 9.65
CA SER A 257 -7.85 -9.10 10.27
C SER A 257 -7.90 -10.25 9.24
N ARG A 258 -6.85 -11.08 9.20
CA ARG A 258 -6.83 -12.32 8.40
C ARG A 258 -8.03 -13.22 8.74
N ARG A 259 -8.36 -13.35 10.01
CA ARG A 259 -9.51 -14.13 10.48
C ARG A 259 -10.81 -13.54 9.94
N ARG A 260 -10.98 -12.22 10.05
CA ARG A 260 -12.22 -11.54 9.63
C ARG A 260 -12.43 -11.58 8.11
N THR A 261 -11.36 -11.68 7.29
CA THR A 261 -11.52 -11.88 5.84
C THR A 261 -12.29 -13.16 5.54
N LYS A 262 -11.96 -14.24 6.25
CA LYS A 262 -12.62 -15.54 6.09
C LYS A 262 -14.05 -15.50 6.62
N GLU A 263 -14.28 -14.94 7.80
CA GLU A 263 -15.59 -14.83 8.43
C GLU A 263 -16.58 -14.07 7.52
N ILE A 264 -16.20 -12.92 7.01
CA ILE A 264 -17.04 -12.11 6.11
C ILE A 264 -17.26 -12.85 4.77
N ALA A 265 -16.25 -13.46 4.18
CA ALA A 265 -16.45 -14.22 2.93
C ALA A 265 -17.40 -15.41 3.11
N THR A 266 -17.31 -16.11 4.24
CA THR A 266 -18.24 -17.22 4.57
C THR A 266 -19.67 -16.69 4.74
N MET A 267 -19.87 -15.64 5.53
CA MET A 267 -21.17 -14.99 5.74
C MET A 267 -21.82 -14.56 4.40
N LEU A 268 -21.06 -13.92 3.51
CA LEU A 268 -21.56 -13.51 2.20
C LEU A 268 -21.93 -14.69 1.31
N THR A 269 -21.17 -15.79 1.40
CA THR A 269 -21.46 -17.02 0.65
C THR A 269 -22.75 -17.69 1.17
N GLU A 270 -22.94 -17.73 2.49
CA GLU A 270 -24.16 -18.22 3.12
C GLU A 270 -25.38 -17.35 2.77
N ALA A 271 -25.17 -16.03 2.56
CA ALA A 271 -26.19 -15.11 2.05
C ALA A 271 -26.40 -15.22 0.52
N GLY A 272 -25.86 -16.24 -0.16
CA GLY A 272 -26.04 -16.49 -1.59
C GLY A 272 -25.19 -15.63 -2.53
N MET A 273 -24.17 -14.95 -2.03
CA MET A 273 -23.27 -14.11 -2.85
C MET A 273 -21.96 -14.85 -3.13
N SER A 274 -21.46 -14.79 -4.37
CA SER A 274 -20.17 -15.37 -4.75
C SER A 274 -19.02 -14.54 -4.16
N ALA A 275 -18.39 -15.08 -3.10
CA ALA A 275 -17.33 -14.42 -2.36
C ALA A 275 -16.13 -15.32 -2.07
N THR A 276 -14.93 -14.75 -2.02
CA THR A 276 -13.71 -15.41 -1.55
C THR A 276 -12.89 -14.45 -0.70
N PHE A 277 -11.81 -14.94 -0.08
CA PHE A 277 -10.96 -14.11 0.78
C PHE A 277 -9.49 -14.18 0.39
N PHE A 278 -8.76 -13.10 0.71
CA PHE A 278 -7.34 -12.95 0.41
C PHE A 278 -6.58 -12.25 1.55
N HIS A 279 -5.46 -12.84 1.97
CA HIS A 279 -4.53 -12.23 2.93
C HIS A 279 -3.10 -12.77 2.74
N ALA A 280 -2.11 -12.10 3.29
CA ALA A 280 -0.69 -12.44 3.13
C ALA A 280 -0.34 -13.87 3.56
N GLY A 281 -0.99 -14.41 4.60
CA GLY A 281 -0.74 -15.75 5.13
C GLY A 281 -1.37 -16.92 4.35
N LEU A 282 -1.85 -16.71 3.11
CA LEU A 282 -2.27 -17.78 2.20
C LEU A 282 -1.07 -18.26 1.38
N ASP A 283 -1.07 -19.54 1.03
CA ASP A 283 -0.08 -20.11 0.10
C ASP A 283 -0.11 -19.40 -1.27
N ALA A 284 1.04 -19.32 -1.91
CA ALA A 284 1.18 -18.59 -3.18
C ALA A 284 0.22 -19.10 -4.26
N ASN A 285 0.08 -20.42 -4.42
CA ASN A 285 -0.83 -21.03 -5.40
C ASN A 285 -2.29 -20.66 -5.13
N ILE A 286 -2.70 -20.66 -3.85
CA ILE A 286 -4.07 -20.29 -3.45
C ILE A 286 -4.31 -18.78 -3.70
N LYS A 287 -3.31 -17.93 -3.45
CA LYS A 287 -3.38 -16.50 -3.77
C LYS A 287 -3.62 -16.28 -5.25
N ASP A 288 -2.83 -16.94 -6.10
CA ASP A 288 -2.90 -16.82 -7.57
C ASP A 288 -4.25 -17.33 -8.11
N GLU A 289 -4.73 -18.48 -7.62
CA GLU A 289 -6.02 -19.03 -8.01
C GLU A 289 -7.19 -18.09 -7.67
N ARG A 290 -7.26 -17.63 -6.41
CA ARG A 290 -8.36 -16.75 -5.96
C ARG A 290 -8.34 -15.40 -6.67
N GLN A 291 -7.16 -14.83 -6.88
CA GLN A 291 -7.00 -13.60 -7.62
C GLN A 291 -7.46 -13.77 -9.07
N LYS A 292 -7.07 -14.85 -9.73
CA LYS A 292 -7.49 -15.18 -11.10
C LYS A 292 -9.00 -15.38 -11.21
N ASP A 293 -9.60 -16.13 -10.28
CA ASP A 293 -11.04 -16.37 -10.29
C ASP A 293 -11.84 -15.08 -10.10
N TRP A 294 -11.36 -14.17 -9.26
CA TRP A 294 -11.95 -12.84 -9.12
C TRP A 294 -11.70 -11.94 -10.35
N GLN A 295 -10.52 -11.97 -10.94
CA GLN A 295 -10.20 -11.21 -12.15
C GLN A 295 -11.03 -11.64 -13.36
N THR A 296 -11.39 -12.92 -13.43
CA THR A 296 -12.19 -13.51 -14.53
C THR A 296 -13.69 -13.57 -14.24
N ASP A 297 -14.16 -12.87 -13.20
CA ASP A 297 -15.56 -12.80 -12.76
C ASP A 297 -16.22 -14.14 -12.39
N LYS A 298 -15.44 -15.21 -12.19
CA LYS A 298 -15.95 -16.45 -11.59
C LYS A 298 -16.40 -16.22 -10.14
N ILE A 299 -15.71 -15.32 -9.45
CA ILE A 299 -16.03 -14.86 -8.11
C ILE A 299 -16.23 -13.35 -8.17
N ARG A 300 -17.37 -12.90 -7.66
CA ARG A 300 -17.77 -11.50 -7.71
C ARG A 300 -17.09 -10.65 -6.63
N ILE A 301 -16.96 -11.17 -5.40
CA ILE A 301 -16.58 -10.40 -4.22
C ILE A 301 -15.24 -10.94 -3.67
N MET A 302 -14.27 -10.06 -3.53
CA MET A 302 -13.01 -10.34 -2.86
C MET A 302 -12.99 -9.67 -1.48
N VAL A 303 -12.92 -10.46 -0.41
CA VAL A 303 -12.74 -9.97 0.97
C VAL A 303 -11.27 -10.05 1.33
N ALA A 304 -10.64 -8.93 1.62
CA ALA A 304 -9.20 -8.92 1.74
C ALA A 304 -8.65 -8.00 2.85
N THR A 305 -7.41 -8.28 3.26
CA THR A 305 -6.59 -7.30 3.96
C THR A 305 -5.89 -6.39 2.94
N ASN A 306 -5.16 -5.37 3.41
CA ASN A 306 -4.31 -4.50 2.58
C ASN A 306 -3.30 -5.27 1.70
N ALA A 307 -3.01 -6.54 2.02
CA ALA A 307 -2.19 -7.42 1.17
C ALA A 307 -2.79 -7.64 -0.24
N PHE A 308 -4.11 -7.56 -0.38
CA PHE A 308 -4.80 -7.55 -1.67
C PHE A 308 -4.92 -6.09 -2.14
N GLY A 309 -3.84 -5.61 -2.69
CA GLY A 309 -3.83 -4.18 -2.92
C GLY A 309 -2.93 -3.79 -4.08
N MET A 310 -1.70 -3.47 -3.79
CA MET A 310 -0.75 -3.01 -4.78
C MET A 310 -0.61 -4.04 -5.91
N GLY A 311 -0.69 -3.58 -7.17
CA GLY A 311 -0.57 -4.45 -8.35
C GLY A 311 -1.87 -5.02 -8.92
N ILE A 312 -3.02 -4.81 -8.28
CA ILE A 312 -4.30 -5.26 -8.85
C ILE A 312 -4.79 -4.25 -9.87
N ASP A 313 -5.00 -4.72 -11.10
CA ASP A 313 -5.45 -3.89 -12.23
C ASP A 313 -6.71 -4.45 -12.89
N LYS A 314 -7.78 -4.66 -12.09
CA LYS A 314 -9.13 -4.95 -12.61
C LYS A 314 -9.85 -3.62 -12.83
N PRO A 315 -10.25 -3.29 -14.08
CA PRO A 315 -10.78 -1.98 -14.40
C PRO A 315 -12.22 -1.75 -13.92
N ASP A 316 -13.01 -2.79 -13.85
CA ASP A 316 -14.47 -2.79 -13.71
C ASP A 316 -14.96 -3.06 -12.27
N VAL A 317 -14.16 -2.77 -11.26
CA VAL A 317 -14.58 -2.84 -9.86
C VAL A 317 -15.63 -1.76 -9.61
N ARG A 318 -16.86 -2.18 -9.28
CA ARG A 318 -17.97 -1.24 -9.05
C ARG A 318 -18.01 -0.68 -7.64
N ILE A 319 -17.57 -1.46 -6.66
CA ILE A 319 -17.58 -1.04 -5.26
C ILE A 319 -16.32 -1.49 -4.52
N VAL A 320 -15.74 -0.58 -3.77
CA VAL A 320 -14.77 -0.85 -2.71
C VAL A 320 -15.42 -0.50 -1.39
N LEU A 321 -15.55 -1.49 -0.51
CA LEU A 321 -16.17 -1.36 0.79
C LEU A 321 -15.14 -1.57 1.90
N HIS A 322 -15.09 -0.66 2.86
CA HIS A 322 -14.26 -0.80 4.06
C HIS A 322 -15.13 -1.23 5.23
N ALA A 323 -15.01 -2.51 5.61
CA ALA A 323 -15.66 -3.07 6.80
C ALA A 323 -14.98 -2.61 8.11
N ASP A 324 -13.66 -2.43 8.05
CA ASP A 324 -12.85 -1.82 9.10
C ASP A 324 -12.24 -0.51 8.61
N CYS A 325 -12.21 0.50 9.47
CA CYS A 325 -11.64 1.81 9.12
C CYS A 325 -10.11 1.72 8.97
N PRO A 326 -9.53 2.20 7.85
CA PRO A 326 -8.09 2.33 7.68
C PRO A 326 -7.46 3.29 8.70
N ASP A 327 -6.14 3.18 8.91
CA ASP A 327 -5.42 4.02 9.87
C ASP A 327 -5.08 5.41 9.34
N SER A 328 -5.23 5.62 8.03
CA SER A 328 -4.85 6.86 7.38
C SER A 328 -5.68 7.14 6.13
N ILE A 329 -5.74 8.40 5.77
CA ILE A 329 -6.37 8.87 4.52
C ILE A 329 -5.64 8.30 3.30
N GLU A 330 -4.32 8.15 3.34
CA GLU A 330 -3.52 7.62 2.24
C GLU A 330 -3.90 6.16 1.93
N ALA A 331 -3.96 5.31 2.98
CA ALA A 331 -4.38 3.92 2.83
C ALA A 331 -5.81 3.84 2.29
N TYR A 332 -6.73 4.61 2.88
CA TYR A 332 -8.11 4.69 2.40
C TYR A 332 -8.19 5.09 0.92
N PHE A 333 -7.48 6.16 0.54
CA PHE A 333 -7.51 6.68 -0.83
C PHE A 333 -6.93 5.69 -1.84
N GLN A 334 -5.84 5.00 -1.48
CA GLN A 334 -5.22 3.99 -2.32
C GLN A 334 -6.13 2.76 -2.52
N GLU A 335 -6.78 2.30 -1.45
CA GLU A 335 -7.72 1.18 -1.49
C GLU A 335 -9.00 1.55 -2.24
N ALA A 336 -9.63 2.67 -1.92
CA ALA A 336 -10.80 3.21 -2.58
C ALA A 336 -10.58 3.47 -4.08
N GLY A 337 -9.38 3.94 -4.45
CA GLY A 337 -8.98 4.24 -5.81
C GLY A 337 -8.94 3.05 -6.77
N ARG A 338 -9.16 1.82 -6.28
CA ARG A 338 -9.29 0.62 -7.11
C ARG A 338 -10.61 0.52 -7.84
N ALA A 339 -11.65 1.20 -7.33
CA ALA A 339 -12.95 1.23 -7.97
C ALA A 339 -12.96 2.14 -9.20
N GLY A 340 -13.68 1.72 -10.25
CA GLY A 340 -13.98 2.51 -11.42
C GLY A 340 -12.78 2.96 -12.25
N ARG A 341 -11.77 2.12 -12.44
CA ARG A 341 -10.62 2.44 -13.29
C ARG A 341 -10.96 2.53 -14.78
N ASP A 342 -12.06 1.92 -15.18
CA ASP A 342 -12.63 2.00 -16.53
C ASP A 342 -13.35 3.35 -16.81
N GLY A 343 -13.42 4.25 -15.83
CA GLY A 343 -14.11 5.53 -15.93
C GLY A 343 -15.64 5.46 -15.70
N GLN A 344 -16.19 4.26 -15.52
CA GLN A 344 -17.61 4.11 -15.19
C GLN A 344 -17.87 4.44 -13.72
N LYS A 345 -19.12 4.79 -13.41
CA LYS A 345 -19.57 5.11 -12.05
C LYS A 345 -19.21 3.98 -11.08
N ALA A 346 -18.58 4.33 -9.98
CA ALA A 346 -18.17 3.40 -8.94
C ALA A 346 -18.27 4.05 -7.56
N TYR A 347 -18.21 3.23 -6.52
CA TYR A 347 -18.45 3.68 -5.15
C TYR A 347 -17.35 3.19 -4.22
N ALA A 348 -16.91 4.06 -3.32
CA ALA A 348 -16.06 3.73 -2.20
C ALA A 348 -16.85 3.97 -0.92
N VAL A 349 -17.21 2.90 -0.23
CA VAL A 349 -18.08 2.95 0.95
C VAL A 349 -17.28 2.60 2.19
N LEU A 350 -17.26 3.50 3.17
CA LEU A 350 -16.68 3.27 4.49
C LEU A 350 -17.82 3.03 5.49
N LEU A 351 -17.85 1.87 6.11
CA LEU A 351 -18.74 1.58 7.23
C LEU A 351 -18.03 1.95 8.53
N PHE A 352 -18.61 2.86 9.29
CA PHE A 352 -17.99 3.42 10.50
C PHE A 352 -18.95 3.38 11.69
N ASN A 353 -18.39 3.20 12.89
CA ASN A 353 -19.10 3.33 14.15
C ASN A 353 -18.16 3.76 15.30
N ASP A 354 -18.72 3.99 16.49
CA ASP A 354 -17.92 4.38 17.66
C ASP A 354 -16.87 3.33 18.06
N GLY A 355 -17.15 2.04 17.82
CA GLY A 355 -16.18 0.97 18.02
C GLY A 355 -14.94 1.11 17.14
N ASP A 356 -15.06 1.61 15.91
CA ASP A 356 -13.92 1.88 15.03
C ASP A 356 -13.08 3.04 15.56
N ARG A 357 -13.74 4.11 16.03
CA ARG A 357 -13.06 5.24 16.66
C ARG A 357 -12.23 4.79 17.85
N ALA A 358 -12.82 4.00 18.75
CA ALA A 358 -12.12 3.46 19.91
C ALA A 358 -10.93 2.57 19.52
N LYS A 359 -11.10 1.71 18.50
CA LYS A 359 -10.03 0.85 17.96
C LYS A 359 -8.90 1.68 17.35
N LEU A 360 -9.20 2.73 16.57
CA LEU A 360 -8.20 3.61 15.98
C LEU A 360 -7.37 4.32 17.05
N LEU A 361 -8.01 4.89 18.07
CA LEU A 361 -7.32 5.56 19.16
C LEU A 361 -6.44 4.58 19.97
N LYS A 362 -6.94 3.37 20.27
CA LYS A 362 -6.17 2.33 20.94
C LYS A 362 -4.91 1.95 20.17
N ARG A 363 -4.95 1.92 18.82
CA ARG A 363 -3.79 1.58 17.99
C ARG A 363 -2.62 2.53 18.17
N ILE A 364 -2.86 3.78 18.56
CA ILE A 364 -1.76 4.72 18.85
C ILE A 364 -0.90 4.17 19.98
N GLY A 365 -1.50 3.71 21.06
CA GLY A 365 -0.78 3.10 22.18
C GLY A 365 -0.20 1.71 21.86
N ASP A 366 -0.88 0.92 21.04
CA ASP A 366 -0.38 -0.41 20.63
C ASP A 366 0.82 -0.29 19.65
N THR A 367 0.86 0.75 18.80
CA THR A 367 1.96 1.00 17.85
C THR A 367 3.12 1.75 18.50
N PHE A 368 2.82 2.62 19.43
CA PHE A 368 3.79 3.40 20.21
C PHE A 368 3.53 3.18 21.72
N PRO A 369 3.95 2.02 22.26
CA PRO A 369 3.91 1.79 23.71
C PRO A 369 4.65 2.91 24.45
N GLU A 370 4.32 3.15 25.72
CA GLU A 370 5.01 4.18 26.50
C GLU A 370 6.51 3.86 26.63
N LYS A 371 7.35 4.89 26.76
CA LYS A 371 8.83 4.74 26.75
C LYS A 371 9.30 3.78 27.85
N GLU A 372 8.64 3.79 28.98
CA GLU A 372 8.88 2.90 30.12
C GLU A 372 8.65 1.44 29.74
N GLU A 373 7.57 1.13 29.05
CA GLU A 373 7.27 -0.23 28.57
C GLU A 373 8.28 -0.70 27.52
N ILE A 374 8.75 0.18 26.63
CA ILE A 374 9.80 -0.15 25.67
C ILE A 374 11.10 -0.50 26.37
N ARG A 375 11.48 0.25 27.41
CA ARG A 375 12.64 -0.03 28.27
C ARG A 375 12.49 -1.34 29.04
N GLU A 376 11.29 -1.61 29.54
CA GLU A 376 10.95 -2.86 30.22
C GLU A 376 11.09 -4.06 29.27
N VAL A 377 10.58 -3.96 28.03
CA VAL A 377 10.78 -4.99 27.01
C VAL A 377 12.27 -5.22 26.72
N TYR A 378 13.07 -4.15 26.62
CA TYR A 378 14.52 -4.27 26.40
C TYR A 378 15.22 -4.97 27.57
N ASP A 379 14.84 -4.66 28.78
CA ASP A 379 15.38 -5.30 30.01
C ASP A 379 14.97 -6.78 30.09
N HIS A 380 13.68 -7.07 29.85
CA HIS A 380 13.17 -8.43 29.81
C HIS A 380 13.81 -9.29 28.72
N LEU A 381 14.18 -8.73 27.56
CA LEU A 381 14.97 -9.43 26.54
C LEU A 381 16.33 -9.86 27.10
N ALA A 382 16.98 -8.98 27.84
CA ALA A 382 18.27 -9.29 28.44
C ALA A 382 18.15 -10.37 29.53
N TYR A 383 17.10 -10.36 30.34
CA TYR A 383 16.80 -11.45 31.27
C TYR A 383 16.51 -12.76 30.55
N PHE A 384 15.71 -12.71 29.50
CA PHE A 384 15.34 -13.90 28.75
C PHE A 384 16.54 -14.63 28.13
N TYR A 385 17.53 -13.86 27.65
CA TYR A 385 18.76 -14.38 27.06
C TYR A 385 19.97 -14.40 28.00
N GLN A 386 19.79 -14.02 29.26
CA GLN A 386 20.83 -13.95 30.28
C GLN A 386 22.05 -13.10 29.85
N ILE A 387 21.78 -11.92 29.26
CA ILE A 387 22.81 -11.00 28.79
C ILE A 387 23.14 -9.99 29.90
N GLY A 388 24.39 -9.94 30.35
CA GLY A 388 24.87 -8.94 31.30
C GLY A 388 25.07 -7.55 30.66
N VAL A 389 25.00 -6.49 31.47
CA VAL A 389 25.33 -5.12 31.04
C VAL A 389 26.76 -5.08 30.48
N GLY A 390 26.96 -4.37 29.36
CA GLY A 390 28.26 -4.29 28.66
C GLY A 390 28.59 -5.49 27.77
N SER A 391 27.69 -6.49 27.65
CA SER A 391 27.87 -7.67 26.82
C SER A 391 26.83 -7.78 25.69
N GLY A 392 26.79 -8.89 24.95
CA GLY A 392 25.75 -9.20 23.97
C GLY A 392 25.98 -8.64 22.58
N TYR A 393 26.96 -7.78 22.32
CA TYR A 393 27.22 -7.22 20.98
C TYR A 393 27.37 -8.30 19.92
N ASN A 394 26.60 -8.17 18.87
CA ASN A 394 26.55 -9.06 17.68
C ASN A 394 26.06 -10.50 17.97
N HIS A 395 25.58 -10.80 19.18
CA HIS A 395 24.95 -12.07 19.47
C HIS A 395 23.56 -12.13 18.84
N VAL A 396 23.22 -13.29 18.26
CA VAL A 396 21.95 -13.56 17.58
C VAL A 396 21.19 -14.62 18.37
N PHE A 397 19.91 -14.33 18.62
CA PHE A 397 19.02 -15.20 19.39
C PHE A 397 17.74 -15.47 18.62
N GLU A 398 17.19 -16.69 18.75
CA GLU A 398 15.84 -16.99 18.33
C GLU A 398 14.84 -16.34 19.30
N PHE A 399 13.81 -15.73 18.75
CA PHE A 399 12.82 -15.00 19.54
C PHE A 399 11.44 -15.66 19.49
N PRO A 400 11.15 -16.65 20.38
CA PRO A 400 9.84 -17.24 20.53
C PRO A 400 8.90 -16.26 21.27
N ILE A 401 8.23 -15.42 20.51
CA ILE A 401 7.41 -14.30 21.04
C ILE A 401 6.34 -14.78 22.04
N ASP A 402 5.68 -15.91 21.77
CA ASP A 402 4.63 -16.42 22.64
C ASP A 402 5.18 -16.80 24.02
N LYS A 403 6.35 -17.45 24.06
CA LYS A 403 7.05 -17.81 25.30
C LYS A 403 7.54 -16.57 26.04
N PHE A 404 8.06 -15.58 25.33
CA PHE A 404 8.50 -14.30 25.90
C PHE A 404 7.32 -13.56 26.54
N CYS A 405 6.23 -13.39 25.78
CA CYS A 405 5.04 -12.70 26.25
C CYS A 405 4.38 -13.42 27.44
N HIS A 406 4.39 -14.76 27.43
CA HIS A 406 3.88 -15.54 28.56
C HIS A 406 4.71 -15.33 29.85
N ASN A 407 6.05 -15.38 29.73
CA ASN A 407 6.97 -15.26 30.87
C ASN A 407 6.91 -13.89 31.53
N PHE A 408 6.75 -12.83 30.76
CA PHE A 408 6.82 -11.44 31.23
C PHE A 408 5.46 -10.71 31.20
N HIS A 409 4.38 -11.42 30.91
CA HIS A 409 3.00 -10.88 30.88
C HIS A 409 2.80 -9.70 29.91
N HIS A 410 3.50 -9.71 28.78
CA HIS A 410 3.36 -8.73 27.73
C HIS A 410 2.31 -9.09 26.68
N PHE A 411 1.78 -8.08 25.99
CA PHE A 411 0.95 -8.28 24.82
C PHE A 411 1.82 -8.37 23.54
N PRO A 412 1.69 -9.42 22.71
CA PRO A 412 2.55 -9.62 21.53
C PRO A 412 2.63 -8.41 20.58
N THR A 413 1.51 -7.74 20.33
CA THR A 413 1.46 -6.55 19.46
C THR A 413 2.35 -5.41 19.99
N ARG A 414 2.32 -5.17 21.33
CA ARG A 414 3.12 -4.11 21.97
C ARG A 414 4.60 -4.46 22.01
N VAL A 415 4.92 -5.73 22.24
CA VAL A 415 6.31 -6.23 22.16
C VAL A 415 6.88 -6.04 20.74
N LEU A 416 6.15 -6.44 19.70
CA LEU A 416 6.59 -6.24 18.32
C LEU A 416 6.80 -4.74 18.01
N SER A 417 5.94 -3.88 18.49
CA SER A 417 6.09 -2.42 18.35
C SER A 417 7.32 -1.91 19.08
N ALA A 418 7.56 -2.35 20.32
CA ALA A 418 8.75 -2.01 21.10
C ALA A 418 10.04 -2.46 20.39
N LEU A 419 10.08 -3.70 19.86
CA LEU A 419 11.22 -4.20 19.10
C LEU A 419 11.53 -3.35 17.86
N LYS A 420 10.50 -2.93 17.11
CA LYS A 420 10.66 -2.04 15.94
C LYS A 420 11.20 -0.67 16.33
N ILE A 421 10.79 -0.14 17.48
CA ILE A 421 11.31 1.13 18.00
C ILE A 421 12.76 0.97 18.47
N LEU A 422 13.09 -0.09 19.21
CA LEU A 422 14.46 -0.39 19.64
C LEU A 422 15.40 -0.62 18.46
N GLN A 423 14.91 -1.25 17.39
CA GLN A 423 15.66 -1.40 16.13
C GLN A 423 15.94 -0.05 15.48
N ARG A 424 14.95 0.85 15.40
CA ARG A 424 15.15 2.21 14.88
C ARG A 424 16.10 3.04 15.73
N ALA A 425 16.09 2.82 17.04
CA ALA A 425 17.02 3.45 17.98
C ALA A 425 18.43 2.84 17.94
N GLY A 426 18.63 1.74 17.20
CA GLY A 426 19.95 1.13 17.00
C GLY A 426 20.39 0.19 18.11
N TYR A 427 19.52 -0.25 19.02
CA TYR A 427 19.86 -1.19 20.09
C TYR A 427 19.88 -2.65 19.64
N ILE A 428 18.93 -3.00 18.78
CA ILE A 428 18.78 -4.36 18.27
C ILE A 428 18.51 -4.35 16.77
N SER A 429 18.68 -5.49 16.12
CA SER A 429 18.13 -5.81 14.80
C SER A 429 17.12 -6.93 15.00
N TYR A 430 15.87 -6.68 14.62
CA TYR A 430 14.79 -7.65 14.65
C TYR A 430 14.49 -8.09 13.23
N GLN A 431 14.60 -9.38 12.97
CA GLN A 431 14.23 -9.99 11.71
C GLN A 431 12.96 -10.81 11.95
N GLU A 432 11.86 -10.37 11.38
CA GLU A 432 10.62 -11.14 11.35
C GLU A 432 10.87 -12.49 10.69
N GLU A 433 9.98 -13.45 10.95
CA GLU A 433 9.94 -14.72 10.26
C GLU A 433 9.92 -14.46 8.74
N GLU A 434 11.07 -14.64 8.08
CA GLU A 434 11.03 -14.79 6.64
C GLU A 434 10.48 -16.19 6.38
N GLU A 435 9.46 -16.33 5.53
CA GLU A 435 9.14 -17.58 4.83
C GLU A 435 10.34 -17.94 3.90
N GLY A 436 11.53 -17.89 4.45
CA GLY A 436 12.77 -18.14 3.76
C GLY A 436 12.99 -19.62 3.67
N ARG A 437 13.04 -20.17 2.46
CA ARG A 437 13.60 -21.50 2.22
C ARG A 437 14.97 -21.58 2.89
N ALA A 438 15.34 -22.75 3.42
CA ALA A 438 16.67 -23.01 3.91
C ALA A 438 17.71 -22.59 2.86
N ARG A 439 18.84 -22.06 3.31
CA ARG A 439 19.94 -21.62 2.44
C ARG A 439 21.22 -22.33 2.84
N LEU A 440 22.01 -22.69 1.85
CA LEU A 440 23.27 -23.39 2.07
C LEU A 440 24.35 -22.89 1.12
N ARG A 441 25.57 -22.78 1.63
CA ARG A 441 26.79 -22.53 0.85
C ARG A 441 27.89 -23.47 1.33
N PHE A 442 28.72 -24.02 0.43
CA PHE A 442 29.93 -24.72 0.82
C PHE A 442 31.02 -23.72 1.21
N ARG A 443 31.71 -24.00 2.35
CA ARG A 443 32.91 -23.25 2.77
C ARG A 443 34.16 -23.77 2.13
N LEU A 444 34.17 -25.05 1.78
CA LEU A 444 35.28 -25.75 1.17
C LEU A 444 35.25 -25.62 -0.34
N GLU A 445 36.41 -25.62 -0.97
CA GLU A 445 36.51 -25.72 -2.42
C GLU A 445 36.12 -27.14 -2.89
N ARG A 446 35.72 -27.21 -4.17
CA ARG A 446 35.22 -28.46 -4.76
C ARG A 446 36.18 -29.63 -4.62
N ASP A 447 37.50 -29.37 -4.74
CA ASP A 447 38.53 -30.39 -4.67
C ASP A 447 38.79 -30.90 -3.25
N ASP A 448 38.59 -30.08 -2.23
CA ASP A 448 38.69 -30.45 -0.83
C ASP A 448 37.53 -31.32 -0.37
N LEU A 449 36.34 -31.12 -0.97
CA LEU A 449 35.16 -31.92 -0.67
C LEU A 449 35.33 -33.39 -1.07
N TYR A 450 36.07 -33.67 -2.15
CA TYR A 450 36.41 -35.04 -2.56
C TYR A 450 37.39 -35.74 -1.63
N ARG A 451 38.16 -35.00 -0.84
CA ARG A 451 39.11 -35.53 0.15
C ARG A 451 38.47 -35.87 1.48
N LEU A 452 37.28 -35.30 1.77
CA LEU A 452 36.49 -35.55 2.96
C LEU A 452 35.63 -36.83 2.83
N ARG A 453 36.28 -37.98 2.79
CA ARG A 453 35.60 -39.29 2.80
C ARG A 453 35.54 -39.78 4.24
N ASP A 454 34.58 -39.42 5.02
CA ASP A 454 34.15 -40.07 6.28
C ASP A 454 33.15 -39.23 7.10
N ASN A 455 32.16 -38.61 6.44
CA ASN A 455 31.12 -37.91 7.17
C ASN A 455 29.94 -38.83 7.56
N GLY A 456 30.01 -40.11 7.20
CA GLY A 456 28.90 -41.07 7.33
C GLY A 456 28.07 -41.19 6.05
N ALA A 457 27.55 -42.37 5.77
CA ALA A 457 26.84 -42.67 4.53
C ALA A 457 25.63 -41.75 4.25
N GLU A 458 24.93 -41.33 5.30
CA GLU A 458 23.77 -40.43 5.20
C GLU A 458 24.21 -38.99 4.82
N ALA A 459 25.30 -38.51 5.42
CA ALA A 459 25.82 -37.17 5.12
C ALA A 459 26.41 -37.11 3.70
N ASP A 460 27.12 -38.16 3.28
CA ASP A 460 27.63 -38.24 1.92
C ASP A 460 26.52 -38.30 0.87
N ALA A 461 25.44 -39.06 1.14
CA ALA A 461 24.26 -39.08 0.30
C ALA A 461 23.59 -37.70 0.18
N LEU A 462 23.52 -36.97 1.29
CA LEU A 462 22.96 -35.63 1.32
C LEU A 462 23.84 -34.61 0.57
N ILE A 463 25.15 -34.67 0.72
CA ILE A 463 26.11 -33.85 -0.04
C ILE A 463 25.93 -34.10 -1.55
N VAL A 464 25.88 -35.36 -1.95
CA VAL A 464 25.69 -35.73 -3.36
C VAL A 464 24.32 -35.23 -3.88
N ALA A 465 23.24 -35.31 -3.08
CA ALA A 465 21.93 -34.78 -3.45
C ALA A 465 21.97 -33.26 -3.59
N LEU A 466 22.65 -32.54 -2.70
CA LEU A 466 22.88 -31.11 -2.80
C LEU A 466 23.57 -30.71 -4.10
N LEU A 467 24.70 -31.35 -4.40
CA LEU A 467 25.51 -31.05 -5.58
C LEU A 467 24.83 -31.39 -6.90
N ARG A 468 23.91 -32.38 -6.90
CA ARG A 468 23.15 -32.77 -8.09
C ARG A 468 21.98 -31.85 -8.39
N ASN A 469 21.34 -31.32 -7.35
CA ASN A 469 20.07 -30.61 -7.52
C ASN A 469 20.20 -29.09 -7.41
N TYR A 470 21.32 -28.59 -6.87
CA TYR A 470 21.51 -27.14 -6.66
C TYR A 470 22.85 -26.69 -7.23
N SER A 471 22.83 -25.71 -8.13
CA SER A 471 24.02 -25.07 -8.69
C SER A 471 24.43 -23.82 -7.89
N GLY A 472 25.69 -23.44 -7.96
CA GLY A 472 26.21 -22.22 -7.33
C GLY A 472 26.55 -22.33 -5.84
N LEU A 473 26.42 -23.49 -5.21
CA LEU A 473 26.65 -23.72 -3.77
C LEU A 473 28.06 -23.37 -3.27
N PHE A 474 29.07 -23.31 -4.15
CA PHE A 474 30.43 -22.92 -3.82
C PHE A 474 30.68 -21.41 -3.90
N ASN A 475 29.80 -20.67 -4.57
CA ASN A 475 30.01 -19.25 -4.83
C ASN A 475 29.19 -18.37 -3.88
N ASP A 476 27.95 -18.77 -3.56
CA ASP A 476 27.04 -17.99 -2.70
C ASP A 476 26.00 -18.91 -2.05
N TYR A 477 25.19 -18.35 -1.15
CA TYR A 477 24.07 -19.06 -0.55
C TYR A 477 22.99 -19.39 -1.58
N VAL A 478 22.67 -20.66 -1.69
CA VAL A 478 21.61 -21.17 -2.56
C VAL A 478 20.43 -21.64 -1.70
N TYR A 479 19.23 -21.32 -2.12
CA TYR A 479 18.01 -21.83 -1.49
C TYR A 479 17.87 -23.32 -1.72
N ILE A 480 17.69 -24.07 -0.65
CA ILE A 480 17.47 -25.52 -0.66
C ILE A 480 16.08 -25.84 -0.08
N ASP A 481 15.54 -26.95 -0.49
CA ASP A 481 14.29 -27.52 0.04
C ASP A 481 14.62 -28.78 0.85
N GLU A 482 14.50 -28.68 2.17
CA GLU A 482 14.83 -29.76 3.10
C GLU A 482 13.87 -30.96 2.92
N ALA A 483 12.61 -30.73 2.56
CA ALA A 483 11.65 -31.78 2.31
C ALA A 483 11.96 -32.55 1.00
N PHE A 484 12.34 -31.82 -0.04
CA PHE A 484 12.80 -32.41 -1.31
C PHE A 484 14.09 -33.24 -1.10
N LEU A 485 15.06 -32.72 -0.35
CA LEU A 485 16.28 -33.45 -0.02
C LEU A 485 16.00 -34.71 0.79
N ALA A 486 15.05 -34.65 1.72
CA ALA A 486 14.60 -35.81 2.49
C ALA A 486 14.04 -36.90 1.58
N GLN A 487 13.20 -36.53 0.61
CA GLN A 487 12.68 -37.45 -0.38
C GLN A 487 13.75 -38.06 -1.29
N GLN A 488 14.73 -37.26 -1.72
CA GLN A 488 15.82 -37.73 -2.60
C GLN A 488 16.81 -38.68 -1.91
N THR A 489 17.02 -38.52 -0.61
CA THR A 489 17.99 -39.29 0.17
C THR A 489 17.35 -40.45 0.94
N GLY A 490 16.02 -40.51 1.02
CA GLY A 490 15.30 -41.49 1.85
C GLY A 490 15.39 -41.21 3.35
N LEU A 491 15.84 -40.01 3.72
CA LEU A 491 15.95 -39.54 5.12
C LEU A 491 14.64 -38.86 5.55
N THR A 492 14.45 -38.76 6.86
CA THR A 492 13.41 -37.88 7.41
C THR A 492 13.85 -36.41 7.37
N HIS A 493 12.90 -35.47 7.33
CA HIS A 493 13.18 -34.04 7.37
C HIS A 493 14.06 -33.66 8.58
N THR A 494 13.81 -34.27 9.76
CA THR A 494 14.60 -34.04 10.97
C THR A 494 16.05 -34.54 10.82
N GLN A 495 16.27 -35.67 10.15
CA GLN A 495 17.62 -36.19 9.89
C GLN A 495 18.38 -35.27 8.93
N VAL A 496 17.75 -34.81 7.84
CA VAL A 496 18.33 -33.83 6.92
C VAL A 496 18.78 -32.56 7.68
N TYR A 497 17.89 -32.00 8.49
CA TYR A 497 18.21 -30.83 9.32
C TYR A 497 19.41 -31.06 10.25
N LEU A 498 19.44 -32.18 10.97
CA LEU A 498 20.51 -32.50 11.91
C LEU A 498 21.85 -32.71 11.20
N ILE A 499 21.86 -33.38 10.05
CA ILE A 499 23.08 -33.59 9.24
C ILE A 499 23.59 -32.28 8.71
N LEU A 500 22.71 -31.40 8.15
CA LEU A 500 23.11 -30.09 7.66
C LEU A 500 23.72 -29.22 8.79
N LYS A 501 23.13 -29.27 9.98
CA LYS A 501 23.65 -28.57 11.16
C LYS A 501 25.00 -29.13 11.64
N GLU A 502 25.21 -30.42 11.52
CA GLU A 502 26.48 -31.02 11.83
C GLU A 502 27.58 -30.65 10.80
N LEU A 503 27.23 -30.63 9.52
CA LEU A 503 28.13 -30.17 8.46
C LEU A 503 28.50 -28.68 8.62
N ASP A 504 27.58 -27.86 9.08
CA ASP A 504 27.80 -26.45 9.42
C ASP A 504 28.78 -26.34 10.61
N ARG A 505 28.56 -27.12 11.66
CA ARG A 505 29.47 -27.17 12.82
C ARG A 505 30.91 -27.62 12.44
N LYS A 506 31.02 -28.53 11.47
CA LYS A 506 32.29 -28.99 10.93
C LYS A 506 32.92 -28.00 9.95
N ALA A 507 32.30 -26.83 9.73
CA ALA A 507 32.73 -25.82 8.77
C ALA A 507 32.88 -26.33 7.31
N ILE A 508 32.10 -27.35 6.94
CA ILE A 508 32.00 -27.86 5.57
C ILE A 508 31.05 -27.01 4.76
N VAL A 509 29.94 -26.63 5.38
CA VAL A 509 28.93 -25.74 4.80
C VAL A 509 28.63 -24.57 5.73
N ASP A 510 28.05 -23.48 5.17
CA ASP A 510 27.28 -22.48 5.90
C ASP A 510 25.83 -22.83 5.70
N PHE A 511 25.14 -23.29 6.72
CA PHE A 511 23.73 -23.69 6.65
C PHE A 511 22.85 -22.73 7.42
N ILE A 512 21.93 -22.10 6.73
CA ILE A 512 20.87 -21.28 7.32
C ILE A 512 19.55 -22.06 7.14
N PRO A 513 19.05 -22.71 8.21
CA PRO A 513 17.85 -23.53 8.12
C PRO A 513 16.61 -22.71 7.77
N GLN A 514 15.57 -23.36 7.23
CA GLN A 514 14.24 -22.80 7.16
C GLN A 514 13.80 -22.51 8.60
N ARG A 515 13.62 -21.26 8.93
CA ARG A 515 13.28 -20.84 10.28
C ARG A 515 11.83 -20.39 10.35
N SER A 516 11.11 -20.91 11.30
CA SER A 516 9.80 -20.48 11.72
C SER A 516 9.84 -19.50 12.89
N THR A 517 11.04 -19.13 13.37
CA THR A 517 11.21 -18.29 14.55
C THR A 517 11.97 -17.01 14.21
N PRO A 518 11.41 -15.82 14.54
CA PRO A 518 12.09 -14.54 14.35
C PRO A 518 13.44 -14.48 15.08
N LEU A 519 14.34 -13.60 14.63
CA LEU A 519 15.65 -13.40 15.23
C LEU A 519 15.80 -12.02 15.83
N ILE A 520 16.48 -11.95 16.97
CA ILE A 520 16.97 -10.71 17.57
C ILE A 520 18.49 -10.75 17.61
N ARG A 521 19.14 -9.69 17.13
CA ARG A 521 20.56 -9.45 17.24
C ARG A 521 20.82 -8.15 17.96
N TYR A 522 21.66 -8.16 18.99
CA TYR A 522 22.11 -6.93 19.64
C TYR A 522 23.13 -6.21 18.74
N THR A 523 22.81 -5.00 18.33
CA THR A 523 23.65 -4.19 17.43
C THR A 523 24.68 -3.35 18.17
N GLN A 524 24.55 -3.28 19.51
CA GLN A 524 25.50 -2.68 20.43
C GLN A 524 25.56 -3.49 21.72
N ARG A 525 26.52 -3.17 22.62
CA ARG A 525 26.59 -3.79 23.93
C ARG A 525 25.36 -3.43 24.73
N ARG A 526 24.82 -4.38 25.51
CA ARG A 526 23.67 -4.10 26.38
C ARG A 526 23.99 -2.94 27.32
N GLU A 527 23.14 -1.94 27.29
CA GLU A 527 23.10 -0.87 28.28
C GLU A 527 22.08 -1.19 29.37
N ASP A 528 22.16 -0.46 30.49
CA ASP A 528 21.10 -0.47 31.48
C ASP A 528 19.83 0.14 30.87
N SER A 529 18.66 -0.42 31.18
CA SER A 529 17.39 0.02 30.61
C SER A 529 17.07 1.50 30.88
N GLU A 530 17.54 2.03 32.02
CA GLU A 530 17.41 3.44 32.37
C GLU A 530 18.17 4.38 31.39
N HIS A 531 19.27 3.88 30.81
CA HIS A 531 20.08 4.63 29.85
C HIS A 531 19.63 4.49 28.40
N VAL A 532 18.63 3.64 28.12
CA VAL A 532 18.08 3.48 26.77
C VAL A 532 17.42 4.78 26.32
N GLN A 533 18.06 5.43 25.35
CA GLN A 533 17.58 6.69 24.77
C GLN A 533 16.70 6.43 23.55
N LEU A 534 15.55 7.05 23.55
CA LEU A 534 14.63 7.05 22.42
C LEU A 534 14.53 8.48 21.88
N PRO A 535 15.35 8.85 20.89
CA PRO A 535 15.36 10.19 20.34
C PRO A 535 13.97 10.60 19.80
N PRO A 536 13.62 11.90 19.82
CA PRO A 536 12.33 12.39 19.30
C PRO A 536 12.06 11.90 17.86
N SER A 537 13.06 11.88 16.99
CA SER A 537 12.96 11.40 15.60
C SER A 537 12.60 9.92 15.47
N VAL A 538 12.85 9.12 16.51
CA VAL A 538 12.54 7.68 16.52
C VAL A 538 11.22 7.37 17.19
N TYR A 539 10.79 8.19 18.15
CA TYR A 539 9.60 7.91 18.94
C TYR A 539 8.58 9.06 18.93
N ASP A 540 8.91 10.22 19.52
CA ASP A 540 7.92 11.29 19.77
C ASP A 540 7.33 11.83 18.47
N ASP A 541 8.18 12.16 17.49
CA ASP A 541 7.77 12.70 16.20
C ASP A 541 6.94 11.68 15.40
N LEU A 542 7.33 10.40 15.46
CA LEU A 542 6.60 9.34 14.76
C LEU A 542 5.25 9.05 15.42
N LYS A 543 5.20 9.04 16.77
CA LYS A 543 3.96 8.87 17.55
C LYS A 543 2.98 10.01 17.25
N GLN A 544 3.48 11.25 17.25
CA GLN A 544 2.65 12.42 16.96
C GLN A 544 2.07 12.36 15.55
N ARG A 545 2.88 12.04 14.54
CA ARG A 545 2.42 11.91 13.15
C ARG A 545 1.42 10.79 12.95
N TYR A 546 1.65 9.65 13.61
CA TYR A 546 0.71 8.53 13.55
C TYR A 546 -0.64 8.92 14.17
N ARG A 547 -0.61 9.66 15.29
CA ARG A 547 -1.80 10.23 15.91
C ARG A 547 -2.53 11.18 14.97
N GLU A 548 -1.83 12.12 14.34
CA GLU A 548 -2.41 13.07 13.39
C GLU A 548 -3.08 12.38 12.20
N ARG A 549 -2.49 11.32 11.65
CA ARG A 549 -3.11 10.52 10.58
C ARG A 549 -4.41 9.87 11.05
N ILE A 550 -4.40 9.27 12.22
CA ILE A 550 -5.60 8.66 12.80
C ILE A 550 -6.68 9.72 13.05
N GLU A 551 -6.33 10.87 13.62
CA GLU A 551 -7.27 11.97 13.85
C GLU A 551 -7.86 12.51 12.55
N LYS A 552 -7.04 12.64 11.50
CA LYS A 552 -7.52 13.02 10.15
C LYS A 552 -8.47 11.99 9.55
N MET A 553 -8.20 10.71 9.75
CA MET A 553 -9.10 9.64 9.29
C MET A 553 -10.41 9.65 10.07
N ILE A 554 -10.38 9.86 11.38
CA ILE A 554 -11.58 10.03 12.21
C ILE A 554 -12.36 11.28 11.78
N GLU A 555 -11.69 12.44 11.58
CA GLU A 555 -12.31 13.66 11.06
C GLU A 555 -13.04 13.40 9.73
N TYR A 556 -12.38 12.69 8.82
CA TYR A 556 -12.98 12.30 7.55
C TYR A 556 -14.23 11.43 7.74
N ALA A 557 -14.15 10.41 8.58
CA ALA A 557 -15.23 9.46 8.79
C ALA A 557 -16.45 10.09 9.50
N THR A 558 -16.22 11.05 10.41
CA THR A 558 -17.28 11.64 11.26
C THR A 558 -17.82 12.98 10.73
N SER A 559 -17.19 13.56 9.69
CA SER A 559 -17.65 14.83 9.13
C SER A 559 -19.03 14.68 8.48
N GLN A 560 -19.98 15.57 8.81
CA GLN A 560 -21.34 15.56 8.27
C GLN A 560 -21.60 16.71 7.28
N ASN A 561 -20.73 17.71 7.22
CA ASN A 561 -20.95 18.95 6.48
C ASN A 561 -19.89 19.28 5.43
N LYS A 562 -18.84 18.47 5.29
CA LYS A 562 -17.77 18.68 4.31
C LYS A 562 -17.82 17.65 3.21
N CYS A 563 -17.76 18.07 1.95
CA CYS A 563 -17.69 17.18 0.80
C CYS A 563 -16.51 16.20 0.93
N ARG A 564 -16.77 14.88 0.82
CA ARG A 564 -15.77 13.81 1.00
C ARG A 564 -14.60 13.94 0.03
N SER A 565 -14.91 14.13 -1.26
CA SER A 565 -13.87 14.30 -2.28
C SER A 565 -12.99 15.52 -1.99
N ARG A 566 -13.59 16.64 -1.60
CA ARG A 566 -12.86 17.87 -1.26
C ARG A 566 -11.95 17.70 -0.04
N MET A 567 -12.37 16.93 0.97
CA MET A 567 -11.53 16.60 2.13
C MET A 567 -10.30 15.81 1.71
N LEU A 568 -10.45 14.78 0.85
CA LEU A 568 -9.34 13.97 0.34
C LEU A 568 -8.39 14.82 -0.50
N LEU A 569 -8.90 15.61 -1.43
CA LEU A 569 -8.09 16.46 -2.29
C LEU A 569 -7.29 17.49 -1.49
N ARG A 570 -7.93 18.10 -0.48
CA ARG A 570 -7.26 19.04 0.44
C ARG A 570 -6.15 18.39 1.24
N TYR A 571 -6.34 17.15 1.69
CA TYR A 571 -5.33 16.38 2.40
C TYR A 571 -4.06 16.18 1.55
N PHE A 572 -4.22 15.92 0.24
CA PHE A 572 -3.11 15.82 -0.71
C PHE A 572 -2.64 17.17 -1.28
N GLY A 573 -3.04 18.29 -0.67
CA GLY A 573 -2.57 19.64 -1.02
C GLY A 573 -3.28 20.30 -2.20
N GLN A 574 -4.45 19.81 -2.62
CA GLN A 574 -5.32 20.47 -3.61
C GLN A 574 -6.40 21.29 -2.90
N THR A 575 -6.19 22.60 -2.75
CA THR A 575 -7.08 23.51 -2.01
C THR A 575 -8.25 24.02 -2.84
N ASP A 576 -8.06 24.16 -4.16
CA ASP A 576 -9.02 24.82 -5.07
C ASP A 576 -10.04 23.86 -5.70
N SER A 577 -10.37 22.78 -5.00
CA SER A 577 -11.34 21.80 -5.47
C SER A 577 -12.78 22.21 -5.20
N LYS A 578 -13.67 21.95 -6.18
CA LYS A 578 -15.12 22.13 -6.06
C LYS A 578 -15.75 20.96 -5.30
N GLU A 579 -16.97 21.13 -4.84
CA GLU A 579 -17.76 20.03 -4.30
C GLU A 579 -18.10 19.01 -5.39
N CYS A 580 -18.07 17.72 -5.04
CA CYS A 580 -18.18 16.65 -6.06
C CYS A 580 -19.62 16.37 -6.52
N GLY A 581 -20.63 16.83 -5.77
CA GLY A 581 -22.05 16.61 -6.08
C GLY A 581 -22.54 15.16 -5.95
N GLN A 582 -21.68 14.19 -5.55
CA GLN A 582 -22.02 12.77 -5.61
C GLN A 582 -21.67 11.96 -4.34
N CYS A 583 -20.99 12.55 -3.37
CA CYS A 583 -20.77 11.90 -2.07
C CYS A 583 -22.04 12.00 -1.20
N ASP A 584 -22.07 11.20 -0.12
CA ASP A 584 -23.16 11.22 0.87
C ASP A 584 -23.54 12.65 1.27
N VAL A 585 -22.60 13.46 1.72
CA VAL A 585 -22.84 14.84 2.19
C VAL A 585 -23.40 15.74 1.09
N CYS A 586 -22.84 15.68 -0.13
CA CYS A 586 -23.34 16.50 -1.23
C CYS A 586 -24.76 16.11 -1.67
N THR A 587 -25.05 14.81 -1.70
CA THR A 587 -26.36 14.28 -2.09
C THR A 587 -27.41 14.62 -1.03
N GLU A 588 -27.09 14.46 0.24
CA GLU A 588 -28.00 14.81 1.34
C GLU A 588 -28.31 16.32 1.34
N ARG A 589 -27.31 17.17 1.13
CA ARG A 589 -27.49 18.61 1.02
C ARG A 589 -28.34 19.00 -0.18
N SER A 590 -28.10 18.37 -1.34
CA SER A 590 -28.91 18.62 -2.54
C SER A 590 -30.38 18.19 -2.34
N ASN A 591 -30.58 17.04 -1.70
CA ASN A 591 -31.93 16.55 -1.37
C ASN A 591 -32.63 17.47 -0.36
N ALA A 592 -31.90 17.97 0.65
CA ALA A 592 -32.45 18.91 1.62
C ALA A 592 -32.85 20.26 0.97
N LEU A 593 -32.01 20.80 0.07
CA LEU A 593 -32.32 22.00 -0.69
C LEU A 593 -33.52 21.79 -1.62
N GLY A 594 -33.58 20.64 -2.31
CA GLY A 594 -34.74 20.30 -3.15
C GLY A 594 -36.04 20.19 -2.35
N LYS A 595 -35.99 19.57 -1.17
CA LYS A 595 -37.15 19.50 -0.26
C LYS A 595 -37.58 20.89 0.24
N ALA A 596 -36.62 21.77 0.57
CA ALA A 596 -36.93 23.14 0.97
C ALA A 596 -37.59 23.95 -0.17
N GLU A 597 -37.03 23.86 -1.39
CA GLU A 597 -37.64 24.51 -2.56
C GLU A 597 -39.04 23.97 -2.89
N GLU A 598 -39.28 22.67 -2.71
CA GLU A 598 -40.59 22.05 -2.87
C GLU A 598 -41.56 22.52 -1.77
N SER A 599 -41.10 22.64 -0.52
CA SER A 599 -41.87 23.17 0.60
C SER A 599 -42.26 24.64 0.37
N ASP A 600 -41.32 25.50 -0.08
CA ASP A 600 -41.60 26.91 -0.40
C ASP A 600 -42.63 27.05 -1.52
N LYS A 601 -42.55 26.21 -2.56
CA LYS A 601 -43.58 26.16 -3.62
C LYS A 601 -44.94 25.70 -3.10
N ALA A 602 -44.94 24.67 -2.25
CA ALA A 602 -46.18 24.18 -1.61
C ALA A 602 -46.79 25.27 -0.73
N GLN A 603 -45.99 26.01 0.05
CA GLN A 603 -46.40 27.14 0.85
C GLN A 603 -47.10 28.21 -0.02
N THR A 604 -46.46 28.61 -1.14
CA THR A 604 -47.04 29.58 -2.09
C THR A 604 -48.40 29.11 -2.65
N MET A 605 -48.52 27.81 -2.96
CA MET A 605 -49.76 27.23 -3.49
C MET A 605 -50.85 27.11 -2.42
N ILE A 606 -50.47 26.78 -1.18
CA ILE A 606 -51.39 26.77 -0.03
C ILE A 606 -51.91 28.17 0.24
N GLU A 607 -51.05 29.19 0.26
CA GLU A 607 -51.46 30.59 0.42
C GLU A 607 -52.41 31.03 -0.67
N ALA A 608 -52.13 30.69 -1.93
CA ALA A 608 -53.02 31.01 -3.06
C ALA A 608 -54.39 30.34 -2.92
N LEU A 609 -54.45 29.08 -2.47
CA LEU A 609 -55.71 28.36 -2.24
C LEU A 609 -56.54 29.02 -1.13
N LEU A 610 -55.90 29.36 -0.02
CA LEU A 610 -56.55 29.93 1.17
C LEU A 610 -56.82 31.46 1.05
N SER A 611 -56.34 32.07 -0.01
CA SER A 611 -56.47 33.53 -0.23
C SER A 611 -57.95 34.01 -0.49
N ASP A 612 -58.84 33.07 -0.74
CA ASP A 612 -60.26 33.38 -0.95
C ASP A 612 -60.97 33.72 0.37
N GLY A 613 -60.33 33.60 1.49
CA GLY A 613 -60.82 33.94 2.82
C GLY A 613 -61.84 32.96 3.40
N ARG A 614 -61.98 31.76 2.80
CA ARG A 614 -62.83 30.67 3.31
C ARG A 614 -62.01 29.67 4.13
N GLN A 615 -62.71 28.83 4.86
CA GLN A 615 -62.08 27.65 5.51
C GLN A 615 -62.09 26.49 4.51
N HIS A 616 -60.90 25.85 4.33
CA HIS A 616 -60.69 24.71 3.46
C HIS A 616 -60.32 23.48 4.26
N PRO A 617 -60.90 22.30 3.96
CA PRO A 617 -60.50 21.06 4.63
C PRO A 617 -59.10 20.65 4.14
N ILE A 618 -58.27 20.06 5.03
CA ILE A 618 -56.94 19.56 4.74
C ILE A 618 -56.91 18.67 3.48
N ALA A 619 -57.97 17.91 3.23
CA ALA A 619 -58.11 17.05 2.06
C ALA A 619 -58.05 17.80 0.70
N GLU A 620 -58.33 19.11 0.66
CA GLU A 620 -58.18 19.94 -0.53
C GLU A 620 -56.73 20.30 -0.81
N LEU A 621 -55.90 20.49 0.23
CA LEU A 621 -54.48 20.74 0.06
C LEU A 621 -53.76 19.52 -0.56
N HIS A 622 -54.19 18.31 -0.22
CA HIS A 622 -53.62 17.07 -0.80
C HIS A 622 -53.97 16.88 -2.29
N ARG A 623 -54.80 17.71 -2.87
CA ARG A 623 -55.09 17.73 -4.33
C ARG A 623 -54.19 18.70 -5.10
N LEU A 624 -53.36 19.47 -4.42
CA LEU A 624 -52.36 20.32 -5.07
C LEU A 624 -51.35 19.46 -5.85
N PRO A 625 -50.85 19.91 -7.02
CA PRO A 625 -49.92 19.15 -7.85
C PRO A 625 -48.48 19.20 -7.28
N MET A 626 -48.32 18.77 -6.04
CA MET A 626 -47.09 18.77 -5.28
C MET A 626 -46.94 17.45 -4.51
N PRO A 627 -45.69 17.00 -4.19
CA PRO A 627 -45.47 15.85 -3.33
C PRO A 627 -46.16 16.02 -1.96
N TYR A 628 -46.81 14.96 -1.50
CA TYR A 628 -47.51 14.94 -0.20
C TYR A 628 -46.63 15.42 0.97
N GLU A 629 -45.38 14.93 1.05
CA GLU A 629 -44.41 15.34 2.08
C GLU A 629 -44.12 16.86 2.05
N ALA A 630 -44.07 17.46 0.87
CA ALA A 630 -43.80 18.90 0.72
C ALA A 630 -45.00 19.73 1.22
N ILE A 631 -46.22 19.27 0.94
CA ILE A 631 -47.47 19.91 1.42
C ILE A 631 -47.54 19.83 2.94
N GLU A 632 -47.32 18.67 3.53
CA GLU A 632 -47.34 18.50 5.00
C GLU A 632 -46.26 19.36 5.69
N THR A 633 -45.03 19.33 5.18
CA THR A 633 -43.92 20.14 5.75
C THR A 633 -44.26 21.64 5.67
N ALA A 634 -44.77 22.10 4.54
CA ALA A 634 -45.21 23.50 4.37
C ALA A 634 -46.33 23.87 5.32
N LEU A 635 -47.34 23.00 5.45
CA LEU A 635 -48.50 23.21 6.33
C LEU A 635 -48.06 23.29 7.81
N GLU A 636 -47.23 22.36 8.27
CA GLU A 636 -46.68 22.37 9.64
C GLU A 636 -45.93 23.67 9.93
N MET A 637 -45.08 24.12 8.99
CA MET A 637 -44.34 25.39 9.13
C MET A 637 -45.31 26.59 9.18
N MET A 638 -46.31 26.66 8.29
CA MET A 638 -47.24 27.76 8.23
C MET A 638 -48.14 27.82 9.47
N ILE A 639 -48.49 26.69 10.05
CA ILE A 639 -49.23 26.64 11.33
C ILE A 639 -48.30 27.09 12.48
N TYR A 640 -47.05 26.60 12.51
CA TYR A 640 -46.05 26.98 13.53
C TYR A 640 -45.76 28.50 13.50
N GLU A 641 -45.65 29.08 12.31
CA GLU A 641 -45.44 30.53 12.11
C GLU A 641 -46.71 31.34 12.27
N GLU A 642 -47.82 30.71 12.65
CA GLU A 642 -49.15 31.32 12.84
C GLU A 642 -49.67 32.03 11.56
N ILE A 643 -49.26 31.60 10.39
CA ILE A 643 -49.77 32.10 9.09
C ILE A 643 -51.14 31.47 8.81
N ILE A 644 -51.30 30.20 9.16
CA ILE A 644 -52.53 29.44 9.02
C ILE A 644 -53.11 29.09 10.39
N ILE A 645 -54.41 29.16 10.49
CA ILE A 645 -55.20 28.67 11.65
C ILE A 645 -55.82 27.35 11.23
N ASP A 646 -55.55 26.30 12.02
CA ASP A 646 -56.24 25.02 11.92
C ASP A 646 -57.32 24.94 12.99
N ASP A 647 -58.58 24.86 12.56
CA ASP A 647 -59.73 24.70 13.43
C ASP A 647 -60.39 23.35 13.10
N ASP A 648 -59.96 22.31 13.81
CA ASP A 648 -60.45 20.93 13.69
C ASP A 648 -60.40 20.35 12.25
N GLY A 649 -59.28 20.61 11.53
CA GLY A 649 -59.04 20.15 10.15
C GLY A 649 -59.58 21.09 9.07
N LEU A 650 -60.05 22.28 9.45
CA LEU A 650 -60.43 23.37 8.59
C LEU A 650 -59.37 24.48 8.66
N LEU A 651 -58.73 24.74 7.54
CA LEU A 651 -57.62 25.68 7.44
C LEU A 651 -58.04 27.03 6.88
N SER A 652 -57.53 28.11 7.46
CA SER A 652 -57.71 29.46 6.97
C SER A 652 -56.46 30.32 7.19
N LEU A 653 -56.24 31.32 6.33
CA LEU A 653 -55.19 32.32 6.55
C LEU A 653 -55.54 33.22 7.75
N LYS A 654 -54.56 33.45 8.62
CA LYS A 654 -54.70 34.43 9.70
C LYS A 654 -54.80 35.84 9.08
N LYS A 655 -55.87 36.53 9.35
CA LYS A 655 -56.06 37.92 8.87
C LYS A 655 -54.97 38.78 9.50
N SER A 656 -54.16 39.42 8.67
CA SER A 656 -53.24 40.47 9.14
C SER A 656 -54.06 41.58 9.78
N GLN A 657 -53.86 41.89 11.06
CA GLN A 657 -54.44 43.04 11.72
C GLN A 657 -53.85 44.34 11.19
#